data_dd6424e6831a8d5aa065d1b952b6e3e5
#
_entry.id   dd6424e6831a8d5aa065d1b952b6e3e5
#
_cell.length_a   1.000
_cell.length_b   1.000
_cell.length_c   1.000
_cell.angle_alpha   90.00
_cell.angle_beta   90.00
_cell.angle_gamma   90.00
#
_symmetry.space_group_name_H-M   'P 1'
#
loop_
_entity.id
_entity.type
_entity.pdbx_description
1 polymer ?
#
loop_
_entity_poly.entity_id
_entity_poly.type
_entity_poly.pdbx_seq_one_letter_code
_entity_poly.pdbx_strand_id
1 'polypeptide(L)'
;MPFLSRAQNATVSGSMRDSQNGETLIGANVQAPGLGKGNSSNEYGFYSLTLPEGNDSIELRFTYIGYQTKTLKVLPRGAVLLDIQLAPAGSLLEEVVIKANGLDEKRKSTEMSVSTISTRDVKALPALFGETDIIKILQLKPGITPGSEGTTGLFVRGGNNDQNLIVLDEAVVYNANHLFGFFSTFNSDAVKDLKVYKGGFPAQYGGRLSSVIDVRMKEGNNKKLSGTGGIGLISSRLTLEGPIQKDKSSFIISARRTYADIITEAVNKANEGDPEYNKIPRYFFYDLNTKVNFTLSPKDRLYLSGYFGRDVFTFKDPSFDFRFDWGNATGSARWNHVFGPTLFANTTFTYSDYRYKIANELQGFSFSLGSNVMDANTKVDFYWQPNNSHTVRFGGNITYHDFVTARLKAGSDDGRISFESGREYDGWEYGAFISDEWAFDRLKLNYGLRLSMWKNDPSFYANIEPRAAANYEVNDRLSLKASYARMNQYVHLLASSGLSLPTDIWYPSTEGVKPEISDQIAVGTSYLLGDQILITWEAWYKWMQNAVDFKDGAELFGNNELENELAIGRAYAYSPLELEIEKKDGRLTGWIGYTLAWVQRGDFPEIDNGAYFAPRHDTRHNLSVVALWDMHKWKKRGKDKSLQLTATFVYTSGYPAWLPSGRISLSDFPGAQPQFVVPVYGPRNTFRYPAYTRTDLGIVYKWKKRNGFENDLTLSLYNATDRRNPYFITIAVETETTPFGEIPFEIKAKQVSLFPILPSLTWNFKF
;
A
#
# COMPACT_ATOMS: atom_id res chain seq x y z
N MET A 1 -28.41 53.74 10.47
CA MET A 1 -27.68 52.54 10.05
C MET A 1 -27.29 51.77 11.29
N PRO A 2 -27.78 50.53 11.53
CA PRO A 2 -27.30 49.75 12.64
C PRO A 2 -25.86 49.25 12.30
N PHE A 3 -24.90 49.58 13.10
CA PHE A 3 -23.57 48.98 13.11
C PHE A 3 -23.75 47.51 13.39
N LEU A 4 -23.62 46.65 12.37
CA LEU A 4 -23.41 45.23 12.55
C LEU A 4 -22.06 45.08 13.29
N SER A 5 -22.13 44.94 14.60
CA SER A 5 -21.01 44.51 15.43
C SER A 5 -20.60 43.14 14.90
N ARG A 6 -19.54 43.07 14.10
CA ARG A 6 -18.88 41.78 13.80
C ARG A 6 -18.40 41.26 15.13
N ALA A 7 -19.02 40.19 15.63
CA ALA A 7 -18.49 39.47 16.77
C ALA A 7 -17.03 39.14 16.44
N GLN A 8 -16.11 39.67 17.19
CA GLN A 8 -14.70 39.33 17.07
C GLN A 8 -14.54 37.83 17.40
N ASN A 9 -13.83 37.11 16.56
CA ASN A 9 -13.57 35.70 16.76
C ASN A 9 -12.17 35.50 17.32
N ALA A 10 -12.05 34.68 18.33
CA ALA A 10 -10.80 34.19 18.84
C ALA A 10 -10.51 32.81 18.20
N THR A 11 -9.25 32.50 17.93
CA THR A 11 -8.88 31.17 17.38
C THR A 11 -7.87 30.49 18.31
N VAL A 12 -8.22 29.28 18.75
CA VAL A 12 -7.33 28.40 19.50
C VAL A 12 -6.73 27.38 18.54
N SER A 13 -5.41 27.35 18.43
CA SER A 13 -4.69 26.43 17.53
C SER A 13 -3.46 25.86 18.20
N GLY A 14 -2.91 24.79 17.65
CA GLY A 14 -1.71 24.14 18.15
C GLY A 14 -1.55 22.72 17.63
N SER A 15 -0.73 21.93 18.28
CA SER A 15 -0.52 20.53 17.94
C SER A 15 -0.98 19.60 19.05
N MET A 16 -1.48 18.41 18.64
CA MET A 16 -1.83 17.33 19.56
C MET A 16 -0.81 16.20 19.50
N ARG A 17 -0.32 15.75 20.67
CA ARG A 17 0.74 14.74 20.77
C ARG A 17 0.50 13.75 21.89
N ASP A 18 1.11 12.58 21.76
CA ASP A 18 1.23 11.60 22.83
C ASP A 18 2.19 12.08 23.94
N SER A 19 1.75 12.02 25.18
CA SER A 19 2.57 12.46 26.34
C SER A 19 3.72 11.51 26.68
N GLN A 20 3.65 10.23 26.27
CA GLN A 20 4.65 9.22 26.62
C GLN A 20 5.82 9.13 25.65
N ASN A 21 5.61 9.45 24.38
CA ASN A 21 6.63 9.32 23.34
C ASN A 21 6.79 10.58 22.47
N GLY A 22 5.85 11.54 22.54
CA GLY A 22 5.85 12.78 21.75
C GLY A 22 5.31 12.63 20.32
N GLU A 23 4.83 11.46 19.92
CA GLU A 23 4.22 11.19 18.62
C GLU A 23 3.05 12.13 18.33
N THR A 24 2.97 12.61 17.11
CA THR A 24 1.86 13.44 16.62
C THR A 24 0.56 12.64 16.60
N LEU A 25 -0.54 13.17 17.11
CA LEU A 25 -1.87 12.56 17.07
C LEU A 25 -2.67 13.12 15.89
N ILE A 26 -2.96 12.26 14.91
CA ILE A 26 -3.68 12.60 13.67
C ILE A 26 -5.16 12.30 13.85
N GLY A 27 -6.04 13.25 13.53
CA GLY A 27 -7.48 13.10 13.72
C GLY A 27 -7.92 13.16 15.18
N ALA A 28 -7.10 13.69 16.09
CA ALA A 28 -7.50 13.92 17.46
C ALA A 28 -8.48 15.12 17.53
N ASN A 29 -9.54 14.99 18.32
CA ASN A 29 -10.63 15.97 18.34
C ASN A 29 -10.43 17.03 19.41
N VAL A 30 -10.75 18.27 19.05
CA VAL A 30 -10.96 19.41 19.95
C VAL A 30 -12.42 19.84 19.88
N GLN A 31 -13.08 19.96 21.03
CA GLN A 31 -14.49 20.36 21.11
C GLN A 31 -14.69 21.43 22.18
N ALA A 32 -15.58 22.34 21.91
CA ALA A 32 -16.18 23.27 22.86
C ALA A 32 -17.64 22.86 23.09
N PRO A 33 -17.92 21.93 24.05
CA PRO A 33 -19.25 21.29 24.18
C PRO A 33 -20.35 22.31 24.45
N GLY A 34 -20.06 23.35 25.24
CA GLY A 34 -21.05 24.41 25.56
C GLY A 34 -21.47 25.27 24.36
N LEU A 35 -20.71 25.20 23.24
CA LEU A 35 -20.98 25.95 22.01
C LEU A 35 -21.34 25.04 20.82
N GLY A 36 -21.33 23.72 21.00
CA GLY A 36 -21.54 22.75 19.92
C GLY A 36 -20.50 22.83 18.80
N LYS A 37 -19.32 23.44 19.06
CA LYS A 37 -18.25 23.61 18.07
C LYS A 37 -17.12 22.61 18.31
N GLY A 38 -16.54 22.11 17.25
CA GLY A 38 -15.42 21.18 17.32
C GLY A 38 -14.68 21.07 16.01
N ASN A 39 -13.47 20.50 16.08
CA ASN A 39 -12.63 20.20 14.95
C ASN A 39 -11.66 19.06 15.26
N SER A 40 -10.95 18.58 14.24
CA SER A 40 -9.93 17.52 14.37
C SER A 40 -8.55 18.02 13.95
N SER A 41 -7.50 17.42 14.50
CA SER A 41 -6.15 17.66 14.03
C SER A 41 -5.95 17.06 12.63
N ASN A 42 -5.21 17.78 11.77
CA ASN A 42 -4.86 17.34 10.43
C ASN A 42 -3.82 16.19 10.44
N GLU A 43 -3.38 15.74 9.27
CA GLU A 43 -2.36 14.69 9.11
C GLU A 43 -0.99 15.04 9.68
N TYR A 44 -0.77 16.27 10.11
CA TYR A 44 0.44 16.77 10.75
C TYR A 44 0.24 17.06 12.25
N GLY A 45 -0.97 16.74 12.79
CA GLY A 45 -1.34 16.95 14.18
C GLY A 45 -1.70 18.40 14.52
N PHE A 46 -1.74 19.30 13.54
CA PHE A 46 -2.16 20.67 13.75
C PHE A 46 -3.69 20.75 13.83
N TYR A 47 -4.21 21.52 14.77
CA TYR A 47 -5.64 21.82 14.91
C TYR A 47 -5.87 23.33 15.00
N SER A 48 -7.04 23.77 14.58
CA SER A 48 -7.51 25.14 14.71
C SER A 48 -9.01 25.14 15.02
N LEU A 49 -9.44 25.89 16.01
CA LEU A 49 -10.83 26.02 16.44
C LEU A 49 -11.18 27.49 16.65
N THR A 50 -12.13 27.99 15.86
CA THR A 50 -12.61 29.37 15.96
C THR A 50 -13.77 29.46 16.93
N LEU A 51 -13.67 30.35 17.92
CA LEU A 51 -14.62 30.54 19.02
C LEU A 51 -15.07 32.01 19.04
N PRO A 52 -16.26 32.33 19.56
CA PRO A 52 -16.64 33.71 19.85
C PRO A 52 -15.65 34.32 20.85
N GLU A 53 -15.16 35.51 20.60
CA GLU A 53 -14.34 36.25 21.56
C GLU A 53 -15.16 36.66 22.77
N GLY A 54 -14.62 36.51 23.97
CA GLY A 54 -15.34 36.79 25.20
C GLY A 54 -14.43 36.95 26.41
N ASN A 55 -15.05 37.39 27.51
CA ASN A 55 -14.37 37.54 28.79
C ASN A 55 -14.53 36.28 29.68
N ASP A 56 -15.41 35.37 29.31
CA ASP A 56 -15.65 34.13 30.05
C ASP A 56 -14.80 33.01 29.48
N SER A 57 -14.30 32.15 30.36
CA SER A 57 -13.53 30.97 29.97
C SER A 57 -14.43 29.93 29.35
N ILE A 58 -14.04 29.39 28.18
CA ILE A 58 -14.70 28.30 27.47
C ILE A 58 -14.02 26.99 27.81
N GLU A 59 -14.79 25.96 28.14
CA GLU A 59 -14.28 24.61 28.33
C GLU A 59 -13.99 23.98 26.97
N LEU A 60 -12.71 23.54 26.76
CA LEU A 60 -12.26 22.76 25.62
C LEU A 60 -11.99 21.33 26.05
N ARG A 61 -12.51 20.39 25.30
CA ARG A 61 -12.31 18.97 25.48
C ARG A 61 -11.51 18.39 24.34
N PHE A 62 -10.38 17.74 24.68
CA PHE A 62 -9.48 17.08 23.73
C PHE A 62 -9.60 15.58 23.90
N THR A 63 -9.90 14.87 22.78
CA THR A 63 -10.15 13.42 22.79
C THR A 63 -9.44 12.74 21.63
N TYR A 64 -8.96 11.52 21.88
CA TYR A 64 -8.41 10.64 20.85
C TYR A 64 -8.61 9.19 21.26
N ILE A 65 -8.83 8.30 20.28
CA ILE A 65 -9.09 6.87 20.53
C ILE A 65 -7.90 6.24 21.26
N GLY A 66 -8.15 5.59 22.40
CA GLY A 66 -7.10 4.96 23.22
C GLY A 66 -6.38 5.93 24.15
N TYR A 67 -6.83 7.19 24.27
CA TYR A 67 -6.24 8.20 25.14
C TYR A 67 -7.23 8.72 26.18
N GLN A 68 -6.71 9.22 27.27
CA GLN A 68 -7.53 9.88 28.30
C GLN A 68 -8.00 11.25 27.78
N THR A 69 -9.26 11.55 28.00
CA THR A 69 -9.82 12.87 27.68
C THR A 69 -9.17 13.94 28.52
N LYS A 70 -8.70 15.02 27.89
CA LYS A 70 -8.15 16.19 28.57
C LYS A 70 -9.11 17.37 28.43
N THR A 71 -9.47 18.00 29.53
CA THR A 71 -10.34 19.17 29.54
C THR A 71 -9.56 20.37 30.08
N LEU A 72 -9.67 21.51 29.39
CA LEU A 72 -9.01 22.76 29.79
C LEU A 72 -10.00 23.93 29.61
N LYS A 73 -9.93 24.90 30.51
CA LYS A 73 -10.63 26.17 30.36
C LYS A 73 -9.69 27.19 29.70
N VAL A 74 -10.14 27.77 28.60
CA VAL A 74 -9.39 28.75 27.80
C VAL A 74 -10.17 30.03 27.70
N LEU A 75 -9.51 31.17 27.89
CA LEU A 75 -10.09 32.48 27.65
C LEU A 75 -9.95 32.81 26.16
N PRO A 76 -11.05 32.92 25.39
CA PRO A 76 -11.01 33.12 23.95
C PRO A 76 -10.75 34.59 23.64
N ARG A 77 -9.50 35.00 23.56
CA ARG A 77 -9.07 36.35 23.16
C ARG A 77 -8.04 36.28 22.05
N GLY A 78 -8.36 36.80 20.88
CA GLY A 78 -7.48 36.85 19.72
C GLY A 78 -6.95 35.47 19.29
N ALA A 79 -5.66 35.34 19.09
CA ALA A 79 -4.98 34.09 18.72
C ALA A 79 -4.34 33.41 19.93
N VAL A 80 -4.79 32.22 20.28
CA VAL A 80 -4.27 31.40 21.39
C VAL A 80 -3.54 30.19 20.82
N LEU A 81 -2.23 30.12 21.00
CA LEU A 81 -1.44 28.93 20.66
C LEU A 81 -1.41 27.98 21.87
N LEU A 82 -1.89 26.74 21.68
CA LEU A 82 -2.04 25.75 22.76
C LEU A 82 -1.66 24.34 22.28
N ASP A 83 -0.44 23.92 22.55
CA ASP A 83 -0.01 22.54 22.30
C ASP A 83 -0.55 21.59 23.37
N ILE A 84 -1.14 20.48 22.93
CA ILE A 84 -1.81 19.50 23.80
C ILE A 84 -1.04 18.19 23.81
N GLN A 85 -0.79 17.69 25.01
CA GLN A 85 -0.32 16.31 25.21
C GLN A 85 -1.45 15.49 25.84
N LEU A 86 -1.82 14.38 25.18
CA LEU A 86 -2.78 13.42 25.69
C LEU A 86 -2.04 12.20 26.25
N ALA A 87 -2.48 11.70 27.39
CA ALA A 87 -1.95 10.48 27.97
C ALA A 87 -2.70 9.26 27.41
N PRO A 88 -2.02 8.19 26.97
CA PRO A 88 -2.68 6.95 26.64
C PRO A 88 -3.55 6.47 27.81
N ALA A 89 -4.74 5.96 27.53
CA ALA A 89 -5.58 5.33 28.54
C ALA A 89 -4.81 4.14 29.13
N GLY A 90 -4.68 4.11 30.44
CA GLY A 90 -3.80 3.20 31.16
C GLY A 90 -4.02 1.73 30.83
N SER A 91 -2.97 0.98 31.07
CA SER A 91 -2.76 -0.48 31.04
C SER A 91 -3.99 -1.38 30.83
N LEU A 92 -3.79 -2.40 30.02
CA LEU A 92 -4.45 -3.69 29.74
C LEU A 92 -5.61 -4.21 30.68
N LEU A 93 -5.90 -3.60 31.79
CA LEU A 93 -6.79 -4.12 32.84
C LEU A 93 -8.02 -3.27 33.18
N GLU A 94 -8.09 -2.01 32.77
CA GLU A 94 -9.31 -1.23 32.91
C GLU A 94 -10.03 -1.27 31.57
N GLU A 95 -11.27 -1.73 31.61
CA GLU A 95 -12.24 -1.60 30.53
C GLU A 95 -12.54 -0.10 30.37
N VAL A 96 -11.59 0.60 29.70
CA VAL A 96 -11.89 1.93 29.20
C VAL A 96 -12.97 1.68 28.15
N VAL A 97 -14.18 2.04 28.47
CA VAL A 97 -15.27 2.18 27.51
C VAL A 97 -14.81 3.25 26.53
N ILE A 98 -14.04 2.83 25.54
CA ILE A 98 -13.73 3.61 24.37
C ILE A 98 -15.05 3.65 23.62
N LYS A 99 -15.87 4.67 23.90
CA LYS A 99 -17.04 4.92 23.08
C LYS A 99 -16.56 4.94 21.63
N ALA A 100 -17.30 4.29 20.76
CA ALA A 100 -16.98 4.03 19.34
C ALA A 100 -16.88 5.31 18.47
N ASN A 101 -16.27 6.38 18.98
CA ASN A 101 -16.14 7.66 18.30
C ASN A 101 -15.47 7.50 16.91
N GLY A 102 -14.52 6.57 16.76
CA GLY A 102 -13.85 6.39 15.47
C GLY A 102 -14.73 5.78 14.37
N LEU A 103 -15.72 4.96 14.71
CA LEU A 103 -16.68 4.44 13.72
C LEU A 103 -17.68 5.54 13.31
N ASP A 104 -18.11 6.38 14.27
CA ASP A 104 -18.99 7.52 13.98
C ASP A 104 -18.27 8.61 13.18
N GLU A 105 -16.99 8.86 13.45
CA GLU A 105 -16.15 9.76 12.63
C GLU A 105 -16.02 9.25 11.20
N LYS A 106 -15.77 7.95 11.00
CA LYS A 106 -15.74 7.31 9.67
C LYS A 106 -17.10 7.46 8.95
N ARG A 107 -18.22 7.33 9.68
CA ARG A 107 -19.57 7.56 9.15
C ARG A 107 -19.76 9.02 8.70
N LYS A 108 -19.30 9.99 9.50
CA LYS A 108 -19.48 11.43 9.28
C LYS A 108 -18.47 12.05 8.31
N SER A 109 -17.42 11.34 7.93
CA SER A 109 -16.40 11.85 7.02
C SER A 109 -16.91 11.95 5.59
N THR A 110 -16.51 13.00 4.86
CA THR A 110 -16.68 13.11 3.41
C THR A 110 -15.81 12.13 2.65
N GLU A 111 -14.73 11.66 3.27
CA GLU A 111 -13.86 10.65 2.68
C GLU A 111 -14.62 9.35 2.46
N MET A 112 -14.93 9.06 1.21
CA MET A 112 -15.55 7.82 0.79
C MET A 112 -14.49 6.78 0.47
N SER A 113 -14.75 5.51 0.80
CA SER A 113 -13.85 4.39 0.43
C SER A 113 -12.45 4.48 1.07
N VAL A 114 -12.35 5.01 2.28
CA VAL A 114 -11.09 5.12 3.00
C VAL A 114 -10.97 4.02 4.05
N SER A 115 -9.80 3.37 4.07
CA SER A 115 -9.44 2.41 5.11
C SER A 115 -8.17 2.87 5.83
N THR A 116 -8.24 2.96 7.15
CA THR A 116 -7.06 3.21 7.99
C THR A 116 -6.71 1.94 8.74
N ILE A 117 -5.47 1.51 8.65
CA ILE A 117 -4.94 0.33 9.33
C ILE A 117 -3.87 0.78 10.31
N SER A 118 -4.04 0.40 11.57
CA SER A 118 -3.05 0.66 12.61
C SER A 118 -2.03 -0.48 12.71
N THR A 119 -0.82 -0.17 13.12
CA THR A 119 0.22 -1.20 13.39
C THR A 119 -0.20 -2.21 14.46
N ARG A 120 -1.13 -1.84 15.34
CA ARG A 120 -1.69 -2.73 16.36
C ARG A 120 -2.50 -3.87 15.71
N ASP A 121 -3.34 -3.54 14.73
CA ASP A 121 -4.16 -4.51 14.00
C ASP A 121 -3.28 -5.44 13.18
N VAL A 122 -2.22 -4.89 12.56
CA VAL A 122 -1.24 -5.64 11.77
C VAL A 122 -0.56 -6.74 12.59
N LYS A 123 -0.07 -6.42 13.79
CA LYS A 123 0.69 -7.36 14.63
C LYS A 123 -0.16 -8.47 15.26
N ALA A 124 -1.48 -8.35 15.23
CA ALA A 124 -2.38 -9.32 15.83
C ALA A 124 -2.75 -10.46 14.88
N LEU A 125 -2.65 -10.27 13.56
CA LEU A 125 -3.11 -11.24 12.57
C LEU A 125 -2.08 -12.33 12.25
N PRO A 126 -2.54 -13.55 11.90
CA PRO A 126 -1.66 -14.62 11.42
C PRO A 126 -0.90 -14.15 10.19
N ALA A 127 0.39 -14.48 10.13
CA ALA A 127 1.29 -13.99 9.10
C ALA A 127 2.02 -15.14 8.41
N LEU A 128 2.24 -15.01 7.11
CA LEU A 128 3.05 -15.95 6.32
C LEU A 128 4.47 -16.03 6.90
N PHE A 129 4.93 -17.20 7.26
CA PHE A 129 6.22 -17.46 7.93
C PHE A 129 6.44 -16.64 9.21
N GLY A 130 5.37 -16.08 9.81
CA GLY A 130 5.46 -15.25 11.01
C GLY A 130 5.90 -13.80 10.78
N GLU A 131 6.06 -13.38 9.53
CA GLU A 131 6.39 -11.99 9.17
C GLU A 131 5.10 -11.17 8.97
N THR A 132 4.90 -10.19 9.83
CA THR A 132 3.73 -9.30 9.78
C THR A 132 3.82 -8.33 8.60
N ASP A 133 2.80 -8.34 7.73
CA ASP A 133 2.80 -7.59 6.48
C ASP A 133 1.57 -6.69 6.36
N ILE A 134 1.83 -5.39 6.23
CA ILE A 134 0.79 -4.35 6.19
C ILE A 134 -0.03 -4.44 4.90
N ILE A 135 0.62 -4.72 3.77
CA ILE A 135 -0.05 -4.82 2.46
C ILE A 135 -0.99 -6.04 2.41
N LYS A 136 -0.59 -7.16 2.99
CA LYS A 136 -1.45 -8.36 3.06
C LYS A 136 -2.72 -8.12 3.88
N ILE A 137 -2.66 -7.26 4.88
CA ILE A 137 -3.84 -6.88 5.65
C ILE A 137 -4.76 -5.96 4.84
N LEU A 138 -4.19 -5.09 4.00
CA LEU A 138 -4.99 -4.31 3.04
C LEU A 138 -5.79 -5.20 2.09
N GLN A 139 -5.21 -6.31 1.64
CA GLN A 139 -5.89 -7.28 0.77
C GLN A 139 -7.10 -7.96 1.43
N LEU A 140 -7.26 -7.85 2.76
CA LEU A 140 -8.44 -8.31 3.50
C LEU A 140 -9.55 -7.25 3.57
N LYS A 141 -9.36 -6.06 2.97
CA LYS A 141 -10.39 -5.03 2.88
C LYS A 141 -11.16 -5.13 1.56
N PRO A 142 -12.48 -4.86 1.56
CA PRO A 142 -13.27 -4.94 0.34
C PRO A 142 -12.77 -3.96 -0.72
N GLY A 143 -12.90 -4.33 -2.01
CA GLY A 143 -12.42 -3.55 -3.15
C GLY A 143 -10.92 -3.65 -3.42
N ILE A 144 -10.19 -4.48 -2.69
CA ILE A 144 -8.75 -4.74 -2.88
C ILE A 144 -8.53 -6.23 -3.07
N THR A 145 -7.82 -6.61 -4.14
CA THR A 145 -7.52 -8.02 -4.44
C THR A 145 -6.02 -8.23 -4.63
N PRO A 146 -5.46 -9.38 -4.19
CA PRO A 146 -4.13 -9.81 -4.60
C PRO A 146 -4.17 -10.33 -6.04
N GLY A 147 -3.06 -10.26 -6.77
CA GLY A 147 -2.98 -10.80 -8.13
C GLY A 147 -2.87 -12.33 -8.19
N SER A 148 -2.32 -12.95 -7.15
CA SER A 148 -2.18 -14.41 -7.01
C SER A 148 -1.92 -14.78 -5.55
N GLU A 149 -1.87 -16.09 -5.26
CA GLU A 149 -1.66 -16.60 -3.91
C GLU A 149 -0.38 -16.04 -3.27
N GLY A 150 -0.53 -15.52 -2.05
CA GLY A 150 0.60 -15.08 -1.23
C GLY A 150 1.30 -13.80 -1.71
N THR A 151 0.92 -13.21 -2.84
CA THR A 151 1.57 -11.99 -3.34
C THR A 151 1.08 -10.72 -2.64
N THR A 152 1.90 -9.68 -2.66
CA THR A 152 1.57 -8.32 -2.18
C THR A 152 1.08 -7.41 -3.30
N GLY A 153 0.73 -7.96 -4.47
CA GLY A 153 0.07 -7.24 -5.55
C GLY A 153 -1.21 -6.55 -5.05
N LEU A 154 -1.45 -5.34 -5.53
CA LEU A 154 -2.60 -4.53 -5.14
C LEU A 154 -3.38 -4.14 -6.40
N PHE A 155 -4.56 -4.72 -6.54
CA PHE A 155 -5.51 -4.37 -7.58
C PHE A 155 -6.74 -3.76 -6.90
N VAL A 156 -6.85 -2.43 -6.98
CA VAL A 156 -7.87 -1.68 -6.26
C VAL A 156 -8.97 -1.26 -7.22
N ARG A 157 -10.22 -1.71 -6.96
CA ARG A 157 -11.38 -1.37 -7.78
C ARG A 157 -11.14 -1.54 -9.28
N GLY A 158 -10.59 -2.69 -9.65
CA GLY A 158 -10.32 -3.05 -11.04
C GLY A 158 -9.18 -2.29 -11.70
N GLY A 159 -8.47 -1.45 -10.97
CA GLY A 159 -7.23 -0.84 -11.45
C GLY A 159 -6.07 -1.81 -11.40
N ASN A 160 -5.06 -1.59 -12.25
CA ASN A 160 -3.84 -2.36 -12.30
C ASN A 160 -2.89 -2.00 -11.15
N ASN A 161 -1.84 -2.79 -10.92
CA ASN A 161 -0.92 -2.60 -9.80
C ASN A 161 -0.17 -1.25 -9.84
N ASP A 162 0.22 -0.77 -11.02
CA ASP A 162 0.87 0.51 -11.26
C ASP A 162 -0.05 1.73 -11.08
N GLN A 163 -1.37 1.51 -11.08
CA GLN A 163 -2.36 2.56 -10.93
C GLN A 163 -2.61 2.94 -9.45
N ASN A 164 -1.79 2.42 -8.54
CA ASN A 164 -1.80 2.77 -7.13
C ASN A 164 -0.58 3.64 -6.79
N LEU A 165 -0.82 4.79 -6.16
CA LEU A 165 0.24 5.62 -5.60
C LEU A 165 0.60 5.08 -4.21
N ILE A 166 1.78 4.50 -4.08
CA ILE A 166 2.29 4.04 -2.78
C ILE A 166 3.37 5.01 -2.32
N VAL A 167 3.17 5.65 -1.19
CA VAL A 167 4.15 6.59 -0.62
C VAL A 167 4.54 6.20 0.79
N LEU A 168 5.83 6.39 1.10
CA LEU A 168 6.40 6.27 2.44
C LEU A 168 6.92 7.63 2.89
N ASP A 169 6.29 8.24 3.89
CA ASP A 169 6.57 9.63 4.29
C ASP A 169 6.64 10.59 3.09
N GLU A 170 5.66 10.50 2.18
CA GLU A 170 5.47 11.28 0.95
C GLU A 170 6.39 10.89 -0.23
N ALA A 171 7.45 10.08 -0.04
CA ALA A 171 8.29 9.58 -1.12
C ALA A 171 7.65 8.36 -1.81
N VAL A 172 7.66 8.32 -3.15
CA VAL A 172 7.07 7.24 -3.95
C VAL A 172 7.87 5.94 -3.76
N VAL A 173 7.17 4.81 -3.56
CA VAL A 173 7.75 3.47 -3.56
C VAL A 173 7.21 2.72 -4.78
N TYR A 174 8.05 2.52 -5.79
CA TYR A 174 7.63 1.96 -7.08
C TYR A 174 7.31 0.48 -7.05
N ASN A 175 8.15 -0.33 -6.45
CA ASN A 175 7.88 -1.74 -6.21
C ASN A 175 7.95 -2.01 -4.70
N ALA A 176 6.79 -2.07 -4.07
CA ALA A 176 6.67 -2.23 -2.63
C ALA A 176 6.81 -3.69 -2.16
N ASN A 177 7.62 -4.51 -2.87
CA ASN A 177 7.63 -5.95 -2.71
C ASN A 177 9.04 -6.51 -2.52
N HIS A 178 9.14 -7.54 -1.65
CA HIS A 178 10.27 -8.46 -1.53
C HIS A 178 9.87 -9.88 -1.96
N LEU A 179 10.85 -10.73 -2.29
CA LEU A 179 10.69 -12.14 -2.63
C LEU A 179 9.57 -12.34 -3.66
N PHE A 180 9.72 -11.70 -4.85
CA PHE A 180 8.74 -11.82 -5.94
C PHE A 180 7.30 -11.52 -5.52
N GLY A 181 7.11 -10.65 -4.51
CA GLY A 181 5.80 -10.24 -4.02
C GLY A 181 5.31 -10.97 -2.76
N PHE A 182 6.06 -11.87 -2.17
CA PHE A 182 5.60 -12.57 -0.97
C PHE A 182 5.65 -11.73 0.31
N PHE A 183 6.44 -10.68 0.35
CA PHE A 183 6.50 -9.73 1.47
C PHE A 183 6.50 -8.29 0.98
N SER A 184 5.94 -7.39 1.78
CA SER A 184 6.06 -5.96 1.49
C SER A 184 7.35 -5.37 2.03
N THR A 185 7.75 -4.25 1.43
CA THR A 185 8.91 -3.46 1.87
C THR A 185 8.68 -2.74 3.21
N PHE A 186 7.43 -2.72 3.71
CA PHE A 186 7.08 -1.97 4.91
C PHE A 186 7.31 -2.77 6.19
N ASN A 187 8.31 -2.37 6.96
CA ASN A 187 8.56 -2.92 8.29
C ASN A 187 7.50 -2.42 9.28
N SER A 188 6.67 -3.33 9.81
CA SER A 188 5.58 -3.01 10.74
C SER A 188 6.04 -2.35 12.06
N ASP A 189 7.32 -2.46 12.44
CA ASP A 189 7.87 -1.81 13.63
C ASP A 189 8.21 -0.34 13.37
N ALA A 190 8.57 0.04 12.13
CA ALA A 190 8.86 1.40 11.71
C ALA A 190 7.61 2.21 11.34
N VAL A 191 6.56 1.53 10.85
CA VAL A 191 5.33 2.18 10.41
C VAL A 191 4.44 2.54 11.59
N LYS A 192 3.84 3.73 11.55
CA LYS A 192 2.86 4.25 12.51
C LYS A 192 1.44 3.86 12.10
N ASP A 193 1.04 4.28 10.93
CA ASP A 193 -0.26 4.02 10.32
C ASP A 193 -0.16 3.99 8.81
N LEU A 194 -1.22 3.51 8.20
CA LEU A 194 -1.38 3.45 6.77
C LEU A 194 -2.82 3.83 6.43
N LYS A 195 -2.97 4.79 5.51
CA LYS A 195 -4.26 5.26 5.01
C LYS A 195 -4.40 4.92 3.53
N VAL A 196 -5.50 4.28 3.16
CA VAL A 196 -5.79 3.89 1.78
C VAL A 196 -7.04 4.58 1.30
N TYR A 197 -6.93 5.26 0.17
CA TYR A 197 -8.03 5.85 -0.57
C TYR A 197 -8.31 4.98 -1.80
N LYS A 198 -9.47 4.34 -1.86
CA LYS A 198 -9.86 3.43 -2.96
C LYS A 198 -10.64 4.16 -4.06
N GLY A 199 -10.03 5.15 -4.68
CA GLY A 199 -10.67 6.08 -5.62
C GLY A 199 -11.25 7.30 -4.93
N GLY A 200 -11.57 8.34 -5.67
CA GLY A 200 -12.08 9.60 -5.11
C GLY A 200 -11.12 10.26 -4.11
N PHE A 201 -9.83 10.06 -4.27
CA PHE A 201 -8.83 10.58 -3.33
C PHE A 201 -8.69 12.11 -3.43
N PRO A 202 -8.26 12.79 -2.34
CA PRO A 202 -8.16 14.24 -2.26
C PRO A 202 -7.29 14.85 -3.38
N ALA A 203 -7.56 16.11 -3.75
CA ALA A 203 -6.91 16.80 -4.87
C ALA A 203 -5.39 16.96 -4.73
N GLN A 204 -4.84 16.86 -3.51
CA GLN A 204 -3.41 16.91 -3.24
C GLN A 204 -2.62 15.73 -3.81
N TYR A 205 -3.28 14.62 -4.10
CA TYR A 205 -2.69 13.44 -4.72
C TYR A 205 -2.99 13.40 -6.22
N GLY A 206 -2.02 12.99 -7.03
CA GLY A 206 -2.16 12.82 -8.48
C GLY A 206 -1.22 11.77 -9.02
N GLY A 207 -1.17 11.64 -10.37
CA GLY A 207 -0.23 10.77 -11.06
C GLY A 207 -0.58 9.28 -11.03
N ARG A 208 -1.73 8.88 -10.48
CA ARG A 208 -2.24 7.49 -10.47
C ARG A 208 -3.75 7.45 -10.59
N LEU A 209 -4.31 6.31 -11.05
CA LEU A 209 -5.71 6.20 -11.45
C LEU A 209 -6.62 5.49 -10.44
N SER A 210 -6.07 4.69 -9.52
CA SER A 210 -6.87 3.71 -8.78
C SER A 210 -6.94 3.96 -7.30
N SER A 211 -5.80 4.11 -6.65
CA SER A 211 -5.74 4.32 -5.20
C SER A 211 -4.52 5.14 -4.77
N VAL A 212 -4.59 5.64 -3.53
CA VAL A 212 -3.43 6.19 -2.83
C VAL A 212 -3.23 5.41 -1.54
N ILE A 213 -2.02 4.94 -1.30
CA ILE A 213 -1.60 4.21 -0.11
C ILE A 213 -0.53 5.07 0.58
N ASP A 214 -0.97 5.83 1.57
CA ASP A 214 -0.12 6.75 2.35
C ASP A 214 0.38 6.02 3.60
N VAL A 215 1.66 5.63 3.57
CA VAL A 215 2.35 4.95 4.68
C VAL A 215 3.19 5.95 5.45
N ARG A 216 2.96 6.06 6.74
CA ARG A 216 3.67 7.00 7.61
C ARG A 216 4.55 6.27 8.60
N MET A 217 5.79 6.69 8.69
CA MET A 217 6.73 6.21 9.67
C MET A 217 6.48 6.87 11.04
N LYS A 218 6.78 6.13 12.12
CA LYS A 218 6.86 6.67 13.48
C LYS A 218 7.85 7.81 13.54
N GLU A 219 7.60 8.75 14.44
CA GLU A 219 8.50 9.90 14.66
C GLU A 219 9.65 9.58 15.63
N GLY A 220 9.55 8.44 16.36
CA GLY A 220 10.48 8.05 17.40
C GLY A 220 10.16 8.68 18.76
N ASN A 221 10.68 8.09 19.82
CA ASN A 221 10.37 8.48 21.19
C ASN A 221 11.26 9.65 21.66
N ASN A 222 10.69 10.83 21.86
CA ASN A 222 11.43 12.00 22.32
C ASN A 222 11.57 12.09 23.85
N LYS A 223 11.08 11.09 24.61
CA LYS A 223 11.13 11.08 26.10
C LYS A 223 12.21 10.15 26.64
N LYS A 224 12.32 8.95 26.07
CA LYS A 224 13.24 7.90 26.54
C LYS A 224 13.71 7.01 25.41
N LEU A 225 14.86 6.39 25.59
CA LEU A 225 15.31 5.31 24.71
C LEU A 225 14.39 4.10 24.88
N SER A 226 13.96 3.53 23.79
CA SER A 226 13.14 2.31 23.75
C SER A 226 13.50 1.47 22.52
N GLY A 227 13.23 0.19 22.59
CA GLY A 227 13.47 -0.72 21.48
C GLY A 227 12.35 -1.72 21.34
N THR A 228 12.13 -2.12 20.10
CA THR A 228 11.17 -3.17 19.71
C THR A 228 11.87 -4.14 18.76
N GLY A 229 11.62 -5.43 18.90
CA GLY A 229 12.19 -6.40 17.98
C GLY A 229 11.34 -7.64 17.85
N GLY A 230 11.66 -8.45 16.84
CA GLY A 230 11.02 -9.74 16.59
C GLY A 230 12.01 -10.73 15.99
N ILE A 231 11.91 -11.97 16.42
CA ILE A 231 12.67 -13.10 15.88
C ILE A 231 11.65 -14.14 15.43
N GLY A 232 11.59 -14.39 14.15
CA GLY A 232 10.73 -15.37 13.49
C GLY A 232 11.52 -16.54 12.90
N LEU A 233 10.86 -17.41 12.15
CA LEU A 233 11.51 -18.57 11.52
C LEU A 233 12.46 -18.18 10.39
N ILE A 234 12.12 -17.16 9.62
CA ILE A 234 12.87 -16.78 8.40
C ILE A 234 13.42 -15.37 8.43
N SER A 235 12.99 -14.54 9.38
CA SER A 235 13.37 -13.12 9.46
C SER A 235 13.54 -12.66 10.91
N SER A 236 14.37 -11.63 11.07
CA SER A 236 14.48 -10.87 12.33
C SER A 236 14.41 -9.39 12.04
N ARG A 237 13.87 -8.64 13.00
CA ARG A 237 13.77 -7.19 12.93
C ARG A 237 14.13 -6.57 14.30
N LEU A 238 14.70 -5.38 14.23
CA LEU A 238 15.05 -4.58 15.42
C LEU A 238 14.82 -3.11 15.11
N THR A 239 14.11 -2.46 16.00
CA THR A 239 13.84 -1.02 15.96
C THR A 239 14.33 -0.38 17.25
N LEU A 240 15.13 0.67 17.12
CA LEU A 240 15.60 1.52 18.22
C LEU A 240 15.07 2.93 18.01
N GLU A 241 14.54 3.53 19.07
CA GLU A 241 14.02 4.88 19.05
C GLU A 241 14.37 5.61 20.35
N GLY A 242 14.63 6.90 20.26
CA GLY A 242 14.98 7.66 21.43
C GLY A 242 15.14 9.16 21.18
N PRO A 243 15.31 9.97 22.25
CA PRO A 243 15.58 11.38 22.12
C PRO A 243 17.02 11.63 21.63
N ILE A 244 17.17 12.55 20.66
CA ILE A 244 18.45 13.23 20.40
C ILE A 244 18.58 14.37 21.42
N GLN A 245 17.52 15.16 21.57
CA GLN A 245 17.33 16.12 22.64
C GLN A 245 15.94 15.91 23.24
N LYS A 246 15.88 15.62 24.55
CA LYS A 246 14.64 15.34 25.25
C LYS A 246 13.59 16.41 25.00
N ASP A 247 12.37 15.98 24.67
CA ASP A 247 11.19 16.80 24.36
C ASP A 247 11.28 17.67 23.07
N LYS A 248 12.43 17.69 22.37
CA LYS A 248 12.62 18.53 21.18
C LYS A 248 12.93 17.76 19.92
N SER A 249 13.70 16.68 20.02
CA SER A 249 14.11 15.91 18.86
C SER A 249 14.21 14.43 19.17
N SER A 250 13.89 13.59 18.19
CA SER A 250 13.98 12.14 18.34
C SER A 250 14.50 11.49 17.06
N PHE A 251 14.93 10.24 17.22
CA PHE A 251 15.28 9.36 16.12
C PHE A 251 14.56 8.03 16.23
N ILE A 252 14.39 7.38 15.11
CA ILE A 252 14.04 5.97 14.98
C ILE A 252 14.92 5.35 13.89
N ILE A 253 15.45 4.17 14.17
CA ILE A 253 16.19 3.33 13.23
C ILE A 253 15.61 1.94 13.34
N SER A 254 15.17 1.38 12.22
CA SER A 254 14.56 0.06 12.16
C SER A 254 15.21 -0.76 11.04
N ALA A 255 15.72 -1.93 11.37
CA ALA A 255 16.31 -2.86 10.44
C ALA A 255 15.57 -4.19 10.43
N ARG A 256 15.48 -4.81 9.26
CA ARG A 256 14.92 -6.15 9.06
C ARG A 256 15.81 -6.91 8.08
N ARG A 257 16.00 -8.22 8.31
CA ARG A 257 16.69 -9.13 7.38
C ARG A 257 16.06 -10.51 7.43
N THR A 258 15.94 -11.14 6.26
CA THR A 258 15.68 -12.58 6.17
C THR A 258 17.01 -13.36 6.21
N TYR A 259 16.96 -14.60 6.69
CA TYR A 259 18.12 -15.49 6.77
C TYR A 259 17.83 -16.88 6.16
N ALA A 260 16.90 -16.93 5.19
CA ALA A 260 16.64 -18.13 4.41
C ALA A 260 17.90 -18.62 3.69
N ASP A 261 18.77 -17.70 3.26
CA ASP A 261 20.08 -17.99 2.66
C ASP A 261 21.00 -18.81 3.57
N ILE A 262 21.00 -18.56 4.88
CA ILE A 262 21.80 -19.31 5.85
C ILE A 262 21.29 -20.76 5.95
N ILE A 263 19.96 -20.93 5.93
CA ILE A 263 19.32 -22.25 6.00
C ILE A 263 19.59 -23.03 4.70
N THR A 264 19.38 -22.40 3.54
CA THR A 264 19.60 -23.05 2.24
C THR A 264 21.07 -23.42 2.03
N GLU A 265 22.01 -22.57 2.48
CA GLU A 265 23.45 -22.84 2.42
C GLU A 265 23.84 -24.03 3.30
N ALA A 266 23.29 -24.15 4.51
CA ALA A 266 23.51 -25.30 5.39
C ALA A 266 22.96 -26.59 4.78
N VAL A 267 21.78 -26.55 4.15
CA VAL A 267 21.20 -27.71 3.44
C VAL A 267 22.04 -28.09 2.23
N ASN A 268 22.45 -27.11 1.42
CA ASN A 268 23.32 -27.34 0.26
C ASN A 268 24.64 -27.99 0.67
N LYS A 269 25.25 -27.54 1.77
CA LYS A 269 26.50 -28.09 2.30
C LYS A 269 26.31 -29.51 2.83
N ALA A 270 25.17 -29.80 3.46
CA ALA A 270 24.86 -31.13 3.98
C ALA A 270 24.67 -32.19 2.87
N ASN A 271 24.28 -31.76 1.67
CA ASN A 271 24.07 -32.63 0.50
C ASN A 271 25.17 -32.42 -0.57
N GLU A 272 26.29 -31.81 -0.21
CA GLU A 272 27.42 -31.62 -1.11
C GLU A 272 28.06 -33.00 -1.43
N GLY A 273 28.09 -33.32 -2.73
CA GLY A 273 28.58 -34.61 -3.21
C GLY A 273 27.49 -35.63 -3.59
N ASP A 274 26.21 -35.35 -3.36
CA ASP A 274 25.10 -36.13 -3.89
C ASP A 274 24.83 -35.75 -5.36
N PRO A 275 25.04 -36.63 -6.34
CA PRO A 275 24.87 -36.34 -7.77
C PRO A 275 23.41 -36.03 -8.16
N GLU A 276 22.44 -36.47 -7.37
CA GLU A 276 21.00 -36.26 -7.62
C GLU A 276 20.49 -35.00 -6.94
N TYR A 277 21.31 -34.37 -6.09
CA TYR A 277 20.89 -33.17 -5.36
C TYR A 277 21.01 -31.91 -6.21
N ASN A 278 19.87 -31.24 -6.44
CA ASN A 278 19.84 -29.93 -7.06
C ASN A 278 20.04 -28.83 -6.02
N LYS A 279 21.10 -28.05 -6.14
CA LYS A 279 21.37 -26.93 -5.23
C LYS A 279 20.20 -25.98 -5.14
N ILE A 280 19.82 -25.61 -3.92
CA ILE A 280 18.79 -24.60 -3.66
C ILE A 280 19.42 -23.23 -3.89
N PRO A 281 18.78 -22.33 -4.67
CA PRO A 281 19.25 -20.95 -4.84
C PRO A 281 19.37 -20.22 -3.50
N ARG A 282 20.32 -19.31 -3.40
CA ARG A 282 20.46 -18.42 -2.26
C ARG A 282 19.57 -17.20 -2.44
N TYR A 283 18.76 -16.89 -1.42
CA TYR A 283 17.94 -15.70 -1.42
C TYR A 283 17.90 -15.05 -0.03
N PHE A 284 18.01 -13.74 0.01
CA PHE A 284 17.75 -12.91 1.18
C PHE A 284 17.33 -11.50 0.78
N PHE A 285 16.62 -10.83 1.68
CA PHE A 285 16.41 -9.39 1.60
C PHE A 285 16.74 -8.71 2.93
N TYR A 286 16.97 -7.41 2.87
CA TYR A 286 17.13 -6.56 4.05
C TYR A 286 16.56 -5.18 3.82
N ASP A 287 16.10 -4.56 4.93
CA ASP A 287 15.52 -3.23 4.99
C ASP A 287 16.17 -2.41 6.09
N LEU A 288 16.31 -1.13 5.80
CA LEU A 288 16.69 -0.10 6.76
C LEU A 288 15.71 1.07 6.65
N ASN A 289 15.06 1.40 7.74
CA ASN A 289 14.22 2.59 7.86
C ASN A 289 14.84 3.52 8.90
N THR A 290 14.94 4.80 8.60
CA THR A 290 15.47 5.82 9.49
C THR A 290 14.61 7.06 9.45
N LYS A 291 14.37 7.69 10.62
CA LYS A 291 13.74 9.00 10.69
C LYS A 291 14.29 9.79 11.87
N VAL A 292 14.51 11.06 11.64
CA VAL A 292 14.83 12.03 12.69
C VAL A 292 13.90 13.21 12.58
N ASN A 293 13.53 13.78 13.72
CA ASN A 293 12.71 14.98 13.76
C ASN A 293 13.27 16.01 14.74
N PHE A 294 13.02 17.27 14.43
CA PHE A 294 13.47 18.42 15.19
C PHE A 294 12.33 19.42 15.36
N THR A 295 12.02 19.80 16.58
CA THR A 295 11.22 20.99 16.88
C THR A 295 12.17 22.18 16.92
N LEU A 296 12.23 22.96 15.84
CA LEU A 296 13.13 24.11 15.69
C LEU A 296 12.59 25.32 16.45
N SER A 297 11.26 25.51 16.40
CA SER A 297 10.54 26.56 17.13
C SER A 297 9.12 26.08 17.46
N PRO A 298 8.31 26.82 18.21
CA PRO A 298 6.89 26.51 18.38
C PRO A 298 6.10 26.45 17.05
N LYS A 299 6.62 27.10 15.99
CA LYS A 299 5.99 27.15 14.67
C LYS A 299 6.65 26.26 13.63
N ASP A 300 7.87 25.77 13.89
CA ASP A 300 8.69 25.10 12.89
C ASP A 300 9.12 23.71 13.34
N ARG A 301 8.91 22.74 12.46
CA ARG A 301 9.35 21.36 12.65
C ARG A 301 9.96 20.83 11.38
N LEU A 302 11.09 20.12 11.53
CA LEU A 302 11.79 19.46 10.44
C LEU A 302 11.81 17.96 10.68
N TYR A 303 11.48 17.20 9.61
CA TYR A 303 11.54 15.74 9.60
C TYR A 303 12.42 15.29 8.45
N LEU A 304 13.34 14.39 8.73
CA LEU A 304 14.17 13.74 7.73
C LEU A 304 13.94 12.24 7.84
N SER A 305 13.53 11.59 6.77
CA SER A 305 13.32 10.15 6.74
C SER A 305 13.99 9.50 5.54
N GLY A 306 14.33 8.23 5.67
CA GLY A 306 14.95 7.45 4.62
C GLY A 306 14.58 5.98 4.75
N TYR A 307 14.47 5.33 3.61
CA TYR A 307 14.28 3.89 3.47
C TYR A 307 15.28 3.35 2.45
N PHE A 308 15.83 2.20 2.76
CA PHE A 308 16.64 1.41 1.83
C PHE A 308 16.29 -0.06 1.97
N GLY A 309 15.92 -0.72 0.89
CA GLY A 309 15.61 -2.15 0.85
C GLY A 309 16.21 -2.81 -0.38
N ARG A 310 16.74 -4.02 -0.22
CA ARG A 310 17.37 -4.77 -1.30
C ARG A 310 17.07 -6.24 -1.19
N ASP A 311 16.70 -6.85 -2.30
CA ASP A 311 16.60 -8.28 -2.51
C ASP A 311 17.81 -8.77 -3.29
N VAL A 312 18.31 -9.95 -2.93
CA VAL A 312 19.43 -10.61 -3.60
C VAL A 312 19.10 -12.08 -3.79
N PHE A 313 18.97 -12.46 -5.04
CA PHE A 313 18.84 -13.86 -5.45
C PHE A 313 20.09 -14.26 -6.23
N THR A 314 20.71 -15.36 -5.84
CA THR A 314 21.89 -15.90 -6.54
C THR A 314 21.78 -17.42 -6.70
N PHE A 315 22.19 -17.88 -7.87
CA PHE A 315 22.36 -19.28 -8.16
C PHE A 315 23.72 -19.48 -8.83
N LYS A 316 24.58 -20.26 -8.21
CA LYS A 316 25.94 -20.47 -8.71
C LYS A 316 26.22 -21.96 -8.88
N ASP A 317 26.60 -22.30 -10.10
CA ASP A 317 27.08 -23.61 -10.54
C ASP A 317 28.44 -23.43 -11.22
N PRO A 318 29.31 -24.44 -11.36
CA PRO A 318 30.62 -24.31 -12.03
C PRO A 318 30.58 -23.72 -13.43
N SER A 319 29.49 -23.91 -14.17
CA SER A 319 29.31 -23.42 -15.55
C SER A 319 28.43 -22.18 -15.67
N PHE A 320 27.79 -21.74 -14.57
CA PHE A 320 26.73 -20.75 -14.63
C PHE A 320 26.67 -19.92 -13.33
N ASP A 321 26.81 -18.60 -13.43
CA ASP A 321 26.64 -17.67 -12.31
C ASP A 321 25.49 -16.71 -12.62
N PHE A 322 24.35 -16.91 -11.91
CA PHE A 322 23.17 -16.08 -12.05
C PHE A 322 22.95 -15.23 -10.82
N ARG A 323 22.78 -13.94 -11.02
CA ARG A 323 22.43 -12.99 -9.98
C ARG A 323 21.26 -12.12 -10.41
N PHE A 324 20.29 -12.00 -9.52
CA PHE A 324 19.19 -11.05 -9.67
C PHE A 324 19.05 -10.24 -8.38
N ASP A 325 19.19 -8.93 -8.49
CA ASP A 325 19.01 -8.00 -7.38
C ASP A 325 18.05 -6.86 -7.76
N TRP A 326 17.22 -6.47 -6.81
CA TRP A 326 16.29 -5.35 -6.97
C TRP A 326 16.02 -4.65 -5.63
N GLY A 327 15.46 -3.43 -5.67
CA GLY A 327 15.08 -2.73 -4.45
C GLY A 327 14.83 -1.25 -4.63
N ASN A 328 14.41 -0.62 -3.53
CA ASN A 328 14.12 0.80 -3.46
C ASN A 328 15.07 1.51 -2.50
N ALA A 329 15.36 2.78 -2.83
CA ALA A 329 15.91 3.76 -1.91
C ALA A 329 15.02 5.00 -1.92
N THR A 330 14.55 5.46 -0.76
CA THR A 330 13.77 6.70 -0.67
C THR A 330 14.32 7.62 0.41
N GLY A 331 14.21 8.92 0.17
CA GLY A 331 14.52 9.97 1.14
C GLY A 331 13.45 11.04 1.14
N SER A 332 13.17 11.61 2.32
CA SER A 332 12.22 12.71 2.47
C SER A 332 12.74 13.73 3.47
N ALA A 333 12.67 15.01 3.09
CA ALA A 333 12.92 16.15 3.97
C ALA A 333 11.66 17.00 4.01
N ARG A 334 11.01 17.08 5.17
CA ARG A 334 9.72 17.73 5.36
C ARG A 334 9.81 18.84 6.40
N TRP A 335 9.42 20.03 6.03
CA TRP A 335 9.32 21.19 6.91
C TRP A 335 7.87 21.59 7.09
N ASN A 336 7.41 21.59 8.34
CA ASN A 336 6.10 22.07 8.74
C ASN A 336 6.24 23.46 9.34
N HIS A 337 5.42 24.41 8.86
CA HIS A 337 5.40 25.79 9.35
C HIS A 337 3.98 26.26 9.69
N VAL A 338 3.83 26.85 10.88
CA VAL A 338 2.57 27.49 11.34
C VAL A 338 2.66 28.99 11.10
N PHE A 339 2.08 29.49 10.01
CA PHE A 339 2.04 30.92 9.70
C PHE A 339 1.21 31.70 10.71
N GLY A 340 0.08 31.12 11.11
CA GLY A 340 -0.86 31.74 12.05
C GLY A 340 -1.85 30.72 12.60
N PRO A 341 -2.83 31.18 13.37
CA PRO A 341 -3.78 30.29 14.03
C PRO A 341 -4.65 29.47 13.06
N THR A 342 -4.81 29.94 11.82
CA THR A 342 -5.66 29.32 10.80
C THR A 342 -4.91 28.81 9.58
N LEU A 343 -3.61 29.11 9.45
CA LEU A 343 -2.81 28.76 8.26
C LEU A 343 -1.57 27.96 8.65
N PHE A 344 -1.47 26.78 8.10
CA PHE A 344 -0.35 25.84 8.23
C PHE A 344 0.18 25.48 6.83
N ALA A 345 1.48 25.25 6.71
CA ALA A 345 2.07 24.74 5.48
C ALA A 345 2.98 23.54 5.77
N ASN A 346 3.01 22.64 4.81
CA ASN A 346 3.92 21.52 4.72
C ASN A 346 4.72 21.64 3.42
N THR A 347 6.04 21.73 3.51
CA THR A 347 6.95 21.70 2.36
C THR A 347 7.77 20.44 2.44
N THR A 348 7.74 19.63 1.38
CA THR A 348 8.44 18.35 1.33
C THR A 348 9.30 18.27 0.08
N PHE A 349 10.55 17.86 0.25
CA PHE A 349 11.41 17.38 -0.80
C PHE A 349 11.53 15.86 -0.67
N THR A 350 11.34 15.11 -1.76
CA THR A 350 11.51 13.65 -1.77
C THR A 350 12.41 13.20 -2.91
N TYR A 351 13.11 12.12 -2.64
CA TYR A 351 13.91 11.37 -3.61
C TYR A 351 13.50 9.90 -3.56
N SER A 352 13.32 9.27 -4.73
CA SER A 352 13.00 7.86 -4.87
C SER A 352 13.84 7.26 -5.99
N ASP A 353 14.36 6.06 -5.77
CA ASP A 353 15.12 5.30 -6.76
C ASP A 353 14.72 3.82 -6.63
N TYR A 354 14.11 3.30 -7.67
CA TYR A 354 13.87 1.87 -7.82
C TYR A 354 14.71 1.32 -8.96
N ARG A 355 15.39 0.21 -8.73
CA ARG A 355 16.18 -0.47 -9.74
C ARG A 355 16.16 -1.97 -9.60
N TYR A 356 16.28 -2.66 -10.73
CA TYR A 356 16.63 -4.06 -10.74
C TYR A 356 17.79 -4.34 -11.69
N LYS A 357 18.52 -5.44 -11.44
CA LYS A 357 19.57 -5.96 -12.31
C LYS A 357 19.59 -7.47 -12.28
N ILE A 358 19.46 -8.07 -13.45
CA ILE A 358 19.75 -9.48 -13.70
C ILE A 358 21.16 -9.53 -14.34
N ALA A 359 22.01 -10.42 -13.86
CA ALA A 359 23.31 -10.68 -14.44
C ALA A 359 23.53 -12.20 -14.53
N ASN A 360 24.13 -12.61 -15.63
CA ASN A 360 24.48 -14.00 -15.89
C ASN A 360 25.86 -14.07 -16.53
N GLU A 361 26.68 -14.99 -16.05
CA GLU A 361 27.98 -15.29 -16.60
C GLU A 361 28.05 -16.78 -16.94
N LEU A 362 28.31 -17.10 -18.20
CA LEU A 362 28.31 -18.45 -18.75
C LEU A 362 29.55 -18.63 -19.62
N GLN A 363 30.56 -19.39 -19.16
CA GLN A 363 31.73 -19.81 -19.95
C GLN A 363 32.36 -18.69 -20.79
N GLY A 364 32.68 -17.54 -20.20
CA GLY A 364 33.29 -16.42 -20.90
C GLY A 364 32.34 -15.53 -21.69
N PHE A 365 31.03 -15.73 -21.51
CA PHE A 365 29.98 -14.85 -22.02
C PHE A 365 29.22 -14.21 -20.88
N SER A 366 29.13 -12.89 -20.86
CA SER A 366 28.39 -12.14 -19.86
C SER A 366 27.13 -11.51 -20.45
N PHE A 367 26.07 -11.55 -19.67
CA PHE A 367 24.77 -10.96 -19.98
C PHE A 367 24.27 -10.18 -18.78
N SER A 368 23.75 -8.96 -18.98
CA SER A 368 23.04 -8.24 -17.94
C SER A 368 21.83 -7.48 -18.48
N LEU A 369 20.70 -7.57 -17.76
CA LEU A 369 19.49 -6.82 -18.01
C LEU A 369 19.19 -5.98 -16.78
N GLY A 370 18.90 -4.69 -16.97
CA GLY A 370 18.57 -3.79 -15.87
C GLY A 370 17.59 -2.71 -16.27
N SER A 371 16.90 -2.18 -15.29
CA SER A 371 16.03 -1.01 -15.44
C SER A 371 16.02 -0.21 -14.13
N ASN A 372 15.84 1.09 -14.23
CA ASN A 372 15.60 1.93 -13.07
C ASN A 372 14.59 3.05 -13.35
N VAL A 373 13.97 3.53 -12.30
CA VAL A 373 13.20 4.77 -12.27
C VAL A 373 13.63 5.59 -11.06
N MET A 374 13.95 6.85 -11.29
CA MET A 374 14.37 7.80 -10.27
C MET A 374 13.45 9.03 -10.31
N ASP A 375 13.02 9.48 -9.12
CA ASP A 375 12.23 10.70 -8.95
C ASP A 375 12.92 11.66 -8.00
N ALA A 376 12.85 12.94 -8.34
CA ALA A 376 13.13 14.05 -7.42
C ALA A 376 11.90 14.97 -7.39
N ASN A 377 11.25 15.09 -6.23
CA ASN A 377 10.00 15.84 -6.11
C ASN A 377 10.11 16.93 -5.04
N THR A 378 9.53 18.08 -5.34
CA THR A 378 9.28 19.15 -4.37
C THR A 378 7.78 19.45 -4.33
N LYS A 379 7.20 19.44 -3.14
CA LYS A 379 5.78 19.68 -2.91
C LYS A 379 5.59 20.72 -1.82
N VAL A 380 4.61 21.59 -2.01
CA VAL A 380 4.12 22.53 -0.98
C VAL A 380 2.62 22.33 -0.84
N ASP A 381 2.15 22.19 0.39
CA ASP A 381 0.76 21.92 0.75
C ASP A 381 0.34 22.89 1.86
N PHE A 382 -0.61 23.78 1.58
CA PHE A 382 -1.20 24.72 2.52
C PHE A 382 -2.52 24.17 3.05
N TYR A 383 -2.67 24.23 4.35
CA TYR A 383 -3.90 23.94 5.08
C TYR A 383 -4.41 25.24 5.71
N TRP A 384 -5.53 25.75 5.22
CA TRP A 384 -6.14 26.98 5.68
C TRP A 384 -7.54 26.74 6.21
N GLN A 385 -7.77 27.14 7.43
CA GLN A 385 -9.03 26.99 8.14
C GLN A 385 -9.58 28.35 8.55
N PRO A 386 -10.26 29.08 7.64
CA PRO A 386 -10.76 30.43 7.89
C PRO A 386 -11.83 30.46 9.00
N ASN A 387 -12.56 29.37 9.16
CA ASN A 387 -13.58 29.17 10.19
C ASN A 387 -13.83 27.68 10.42
N ASN A 388 -14.78 27.30 11.28
CA ASN A 388 -15.06 25.90 11.61
C ASN A 388 -15.80 25.13 10.50
N SER A 389 -16.36 25.82 9.51
CA SER A 389 -17.15 25.22 8.43
C SER A 389 -16.34 24.97 7.16
N HIS A 390 -15.21 25.63 6.98
CA HIS A 390 -14.38 25.51 5.80
C HIS A 390 -12.96 25.08 6.13
N THR A 391 -12.48 24.09 5.40
CA THR A 391 -11.11 23.64 5.42
C THR A 391 -10.57 23.64 3.99
N VAL A 392 -9.84 24.70 3.66
CA VAL A 392 -9.28 24.90 2.32
C VAL A 392 -7.87 24.33 2.27
N ARG A 393 -7.59 23.49 1.27
CA ARG A 393 -6.25 23.00 0.96
C ARG A 393 -5.86 23.47 -0.43
N PHE A 394 -4.64 23.97 -0.58
CA PHE A 394 -4.10 24.35 -1.87
C PHE A 394 -2.59 24.19 -1.89
N GLY A 395 -2.04 23.98 -3.06
CA GLY A 395 -0.61 23.75 -3.18
C GLY A 395 -0.21 23.26 -4.57
N GLY A 396 1.00 22.72 -4.64
CA GLY A 396 1.53 22.17 -5.88
C GLY A 396 2.75 21.31 -5.67
N ASN A 397 3.11 20.59 -6.72
CA ASN A 397 4.31 19.76 -6.78
C ASN A 397 4.98 19.88 -8.15
N ILE A 398 6.29 19.64 -8.13
CA ILE A 398 7.11 19.49 -9.33
C ILE A 398 7.95 18.23 -9.12
N THR A 399 7.88 17.29 -10.08
CA THR A 399 8.64 16.04 -10.05
C THR A 399 9.47 15.93 -11.32
N TYR A 400 10.74 15.68 -11.16
CA TYR A 400 11.63 15.23 -12.24
C TYR A 400 11.73 13.71 -12.17
N HIS A 401 11.54 13.06 -13.31
CA HIS A 401 11.63 11.62 -13.50
C HIS A 401 12.78 11.28 -14.44
N ASP A 402 13.52 10.23 -14.12
CA ASP A 402 14.55 9.64 -14.98
C ASP A 402 14.35 8.14 -15.08
N PHE A 403 14.34 7.61 -16.31
CA PHE A 403 14.04 6.21 -16.59
C PHE A 403 15.17 5.58 -17.42
N VAL A 404 15.61 4.40 -17.01
CA VAL A 404 16.38 3.50 -17.86
C VAL A 404 15.54 2.27 -18.13
N THR A 405 15.09 2.10 -19.38
CA THR A 405 14.16 1.03 -19.76
C THR A 405 14.91 -0.15 -20.34
N ALA A 406 14.75 -1.34 -19.72
CA ALA A 406 15.19 -2.64 -20.24
C ALA A 406 16.61 -2.64 -20.85
N ARG A 407 17.61 -1.99 -20.20
CA ARG A 407 18.99 -1.94 -20.68
C ARG A 407 19.61 -3.33 -20.67
N LEU A 408 19.86 -3.84 -21.86
CA LEU A 408 20.52 -5.12 -22.10
C LEU A 408 21.97 -4.89 -22.51
N LYS A 409 22.89 -5.56 -21.81
CA LYS A 409 24.31 -5.63 -22.18
C LYS A 409 24.71 -7.08 -22.29
N ALA A 410 25.35 -7.44 -23.39
CA ALA A 410 25.89 -8.77 -23.61
C ALA A 410 27.29 -8.65 -24.21
N GLY A 411 28.21 -9.50 -23.77
CA GLY A 411 29.57 -9.46 -24.22
C GLY A 411 30.34 -10.77 -23.99
N SER A 412 31.39 -10.99 -24.79
CA SER A 412 32.35 -12.07 -24.55
C SER A 412 33.65 -11.53 -23.92
N ASP A 413 34.31 -12.35 -23.11
CA ASP A 413 35.58 -11.98 -22.43
C ASP A 413 36.67 -11.60 -23.39
N ASP A 414 36.65 -12.16 -24.61
CA ASP A 414 37.60 -11.85 -25.68
C ASP A 414 37.27 -10.56 -26.47
N GLY A 415 36.14 -9.88 -26.08
CA GLY A 415 35.71 -8.63 -26.69
C GLY A 415 35.17 -8.74 -28.13
N ARG A 416 35.00 -9.96 -28.65
CA ARG A 416 34.49 -10.17 -30.03
C ARG A 416 32.98 -9.95 -30.15
N ILE A 417 32.26 -10.16 -29.06
CA ILE A 417 30.82 -9.90 -28.96
C ILE A 417 30.64 -8.76 -27.95
N SER A 418 30.01 -7.68 -28.42
CA SER A 418 29.60 -6.56 -27.57
C SER A 418 28.26 -6.03 -28.09
N PHE A 419 27.24 -6.11 -27.30
CA PHE A 419 25.88 -5.65 -27.61
C PHE A 419 25.34 -4.84 -26.45
N GLU A 420 24.75 -3.69 -26.73
CA GLU A 420 24.00 -2.88 -25.75
C GLU A 420 22.73 -2.36 -26.40
N SER A 421 21.62 -2.48 -25.69
CA SER A 421 20.33 -1.92 -26.06
C SER A 421 19.63 -1.31 -24.85
N GLY A 422 18.52 -0.64 -25.06
CA GLY A 422 17.73 0.05 -24.04
C GLY A 422 17.80 1.57 -24.22
N ARG A 423 16.77 2.26 -23.73
CA ARG A 423 16.64 3.72 -23.84
C ARG A 423 16.58 4.38 -22.49
N GLU A 424 17.04 5.62 -22.46
CA GLU A 424 16.85 6.55 -21.36
C GLU A 424 15.77 7.55 -21.73
N TYR A 425 14.92 7.86 -20.76
CA TYR A 425 13.87 8.87 -20.87
C TYR A 425 13.93 9.74 -19.64
N ASP A 426 13.64 11.03 -19.81
CA ASP A 426 13.41 11.93 -18.69
C ASP A 426 12.09 12.68 -18.88
N GLY A 427 11.53 13.19 -17.81
CA GLY A 427 10.29 13.93 -17.87
C GLY A 427 10.02 14.75 -16.63
N TRP A 428 9.19 15.77 -16.81
CA TRP A 428 8.74 16.65 -15.74
C TRP A 428 7.22 16.54 -15.53
N GLU A 429 6.83 16.23 -14.32
CA GLU A 429 5.42 16.29 -13.89
C GLU A 429 5.20 17.52 -13.00
N TYR A 430 4.18 18.31 -13.34
CA TYR A 430 3.74 19.47 -12.55
C TYR A 430 2.33 19.23 -12.06
N GLY A 431 2.05 19.59 -10.81
CA GLY A 431 0.73 19.54 -10.23
C GLY A 431 0.41 20.80 -9.46
N ALA A 432 -0.79 21.35 -9.64
CA ALA A 432 -1.34 22.39 -8.79
C ALA A 432 -2.76 22.02 -8.38
N PHE A 433 -3.15 22.28 -7.14
CA PHE A 433 -4.47 21.89 -6.65
C PHE A 433 -5.04 22.91 -5.67
N ILE A 434 -6.36 22.91 -5.61
CA ILE A 434 -7.15 23.57 -4.59
C ILE A 434 -8.37 22.71 -4.26
N SER A 435 -8.72 22.60 -2.98
CA SER A 435 -9.94 21.94 -2.52
C SER A 435 -10.49 22.63 -1.28
N ASP A 436 -11.79 22.51 -1.06
CA ASP A 436 -12.46 22.97 0.14
C ASP A 436 -13.35 21.85 0.69
N GLU A 437 -13.20 21.55 1.98
CA GLU A 437 -14.16 20.77 2.73
C GLU A 437 -15.10 21.72 3.48
N TRP A 438 -16.35 21.74 3.03
CA TRP A 438 -17.41 22.58 3.59
C TRP A 438 -18.38 21.75 4.41
N ALA A 439 -18.45 22.03 5.70
CA ALA A 439 -19.40 21.43 6.64
C ALA A 439 -20.58 22.39 6.88
N PHE A 440 -21.77 21.96 6.48
CA PHE A 440 -23.02 22.71 6.65
C PHE A 440 -24.09 21.82 7.25
N ASP A 441 -24.36 21.97 8.57
CA ASP A 441 -25.30 21.17 9.35
C ASP A 441 -25.08 19.66 9.14
N ARG A 442 -25.98 18.96 8.49
CA ARG A 442 -25.94 17.53 8.17
C ARG A 442 -25.25 17.22 6.84
N LEU A 443 -24.90 18.22 6.06
CA LEU A 443 -24.25 18.04 4.78
C LEU A 443 -22.76 18.44 4.88
N LYS A 444 -21.89 17.57 4.44
CA LYS A 444 -20.47 17.88 4.22
C LYS A 444 -20.13 17.65 2.77
N LEU A 445 -19.46 18.61 2.17
CA LEU A 445 -19.00 18.58 0.78
C LEU A 445 -17.49 18.74 0.76
N ASN A 446 -16.82 17.93 -0.02
CA ASN A 446 -15.40 18.11 -0.37
C ASN A 446 -15.34 18.24 -1.88
N TYR A 447 -14.91 19.40 -2.37
CA TYR A 447 -14.77 19.65 -3.80
C TYR A 447 -13.42 20.27 -4.09
N GLY A 448 -12.83 19.88 -5.20
CA GLY A 448 -11.48 20.30 -5.54
C GLY A 448 -11.19 20.19 -7.03
N LEU A 449 -10.14 20.86 -7.41
CA LEU A 449 -9.61 20.86 -8.76
C LEU A 449 -8.10 20.66 -8.69
N ARG A 450 -7.59 19.76 -9.53
CA ARG A 450 -6.17 19.59 -9.77
C ARG A 450 -5.88 19.85 -11.24
N LEU A 451 -4.84 20.63 -11.52
CA LEU A 451 -4.21 20.76 -12.82
C LEU A 451 -2.95 19.89 -12.80
N SER A 452 -2.81 18.97 -13.72
CA SER A 452 -1.60 18.16 -13.90
C SER A 452 -1.04 18.36 -15.30
N MET A 453 0.28 18.47 -15.40
CA MET A 453 0.99 18.64 -16.67
C MET A 453 2.18 17.68 -16.71
N TRP A 454 2.46 17.18 -17.89
CA TRP A 454 3.60 16.33 -18.18
C TRP A 454 4.38 16.86 -19.38
N LYS A 455 5.70 16.89 -19.26
CA LYS A 455 6.60 17.28 -20.34
C LYS A 455 7.72 16.25 -20.47
N ASN A 456 7.80 15.64 -21.65
CA ASN A 456 8.88 14.78 -22.11
C ASN A 456 9.08 15.11 -23.60
N ASP A 457 10.22 15.72 -23.98
CA ASP A 457 10.39 16.23 -25.34
C ASP A 457 10.33 15.11 -26.40
N PRO A 458 9.47 15.25 -27.48
CA PRO A 458 8.72 16.46 -27.82
C PRO A 458 7.32 16.57 -27.19
N SER A 459 6.90 15.66 -26.32
CA SER A 459 5.51 15.54 -25.83
C SER A 459 5.18 16.53 -24.71
N PHE A 460 3.99 17.10 -24.76
CA PHE A 460 3.42 17.91 -23.69
C PHE A 460 1.94 17.58 -23.50
N TYR A 461 1.54 17.27 -22.27
CA TYR A 461 0.16 16.98 -21.89
C TYR A 461 -0.26 17.86 -20.72
N ALA A 462 -1.50 18.34 -20.75
CA ALA A 462 -2.10 19.10 -19.65
C ALA A 462 -3.53 18.62 -19.42
N ASN A 463 -3.88 18.32 -18.17
CA ASN A 463 -5.16 17.75 -17.80
C ASN A 463 -5.75 18.44 -16.59
N ILE A 464 -7.08 18.56 -16.57
CA ILE A 464 -7.85 19.08 -15.44
C ILE A 464 -8.55 17.92 -14.76
N GLU A 465 -8.37 17.78 -13.45
CA GLU A 465 -8.87 16.68 -12.62
C GLU A 465 -9.87 17.21 -11.57
N PRO A 466 -11.16 17.38 -11.92
CA PRO A 466 -12.19 17.72 -10.94
C PRO A 466 -12.46 16.54 -10.00
N ARG A 467 -12.71 16.85 -8.74
CA ARG A 467 -13.04 15.88 -7.68
C ARG A 467 -14.11 16.46 -6.79
N ALA A 468 -15.06 15.62 -6.42
CA ALA A 468 -16.13 16.01 -5.51
C ALA A 468 -16.55 14.80 -4.66
N ALA A 469 -16.84 15.05 -3.40
CA ALA A 469 -17.42 14.08 -2.48
C ALA A 469 -18.44 14.76 -1.60
N ALA A 470 -19.51 14.05 -1.27
CA ALA A 470 -20.57 14.50 -0.40
C ALA A 470 -20.90 13.45 0.65
N ASN A 471 -21.18 13.90 1.87
CA ASN A 471 -21.74 13.07 2.94
C ASN A 471 -22.96 13.81 3.51
N TYR A 472 -24.12 13.14 3.49
CA TYR A 472 -25.36 13.62 4.10
C TYR A 472 -25.76 12.74 5.28
N GLU A 473 -25.76 13.31 6.47
CA GLU A 473 -26.21 12.66 7.71
C GLU A 473 -27.74 12.67 7.76
N VAL A 474 -28.36 11.54 7.35
CA VAL A 474 -29.83 11.36 7.42
C VAL A 474 -30.29 11.44 8.87
N ASN A 475 -29.54 10.77 9.76
CA ASN A 475 -29.73 10.81 11.21
C ASN A 475 -28.41 10.40 11.91
N ASP A 476 -28.40 10.31 13.22
CA ASP A 476 -27.22 9.99 14.04
C ASP A 476 -26.63 8.61 13.77
N ARG A 477 -27.29 7.75 12.99
CA ARG A 477 -26.83 6.39 12.67
C ARG A 477 -26.60 6.14 11.19
N LEU A 478 -27.22 6.90 10.31
CA LEU A 478 -27.22 6.68 8.86
C LEU A 478 -26.65 7.90 8.13
N SER A 479 -25.67 7.66 7.27
CA SER A 479 -25.16 8.63 6.31
C SER A 479 -25.22 8.09 4.89
N LEU A 480 -25.53 8.95 3.95
CA LEU A 480 -25.43 8.70 2.50
C LEU A 480 -24.20 9.40 1.96
N LYS A 481 -23.48 8.74 1.05
CA LYS A 481 -22.24 9.26 0.47
C LYS A 481 -22.29 9.16 -1.05
N ALA A 482 -21.66 10.12 -1.71
CA ALA A 482 -21.42 10.10 -3.15
C ALA A 482 -20.08 10.72 -3.46
N SER A 483 -19.39 10.23 -4.50
CA SER A 483 -18.15 10.84 -4.96
C SER A 483 -17.96 10.70 -6.47
N TYR A 484 -17.22 11.65 -7.03
CA TYR A 484 -16.68 11.65 -8.38
C TYR A 484 -15.24 12.09 -8.35
N ALA A 485 -14.39 11.43 -9.14
CA ALA A 485 -13.02 11.84 -9.34
C ALA A 485 -12.55 11.53 -10.75
N ARG A 486 -11.88 12.51 -11.37
CA ARG A 486 -11.06 12.35 -12.56
C ARG A 486 -9.60 12.32 -12.16
N MET A 487 -8.83 11.41 -12.79
CA MET A 487 -7.43 11.16 -12.45
C MET A 487 -6.64 10.91 -13.72
N ASN A 488 -5.35 11.30 -13.72
CA ASN A 488 -4.42 11.09 -14.83
C ASN A 488 -3.15 10.40 -14.34
N GLN A 489 -2.54 9.61 -15.21
CA GLN A 489 -1.29 8.90 -14.95
C GLN A 489 -0.34 9.05 -16.13
N TYR A 490 0.91 9.44 -15.85
CA TYR A 490 1.95 9.69 -16.84
C TYR A 490 3.06 8.65 -16.83
N VAL A 491 3.12 7.81 -15.80
CA VAL A 491 4.14 6.79 -15.60
C VAL A 491 3.46 5.43 -15.50
N HIS A 492 3.73 4.54 -16.46
CA HIS A 492 3.07 3.26 -16.67
C HIS A 492 3.98 2.11 -16.29
N LEU A 493 3.43 0.98 -15.83
CA LEU A 493 4.16 -0.27 -15.65
C LEU A 493 3.78 -1.24 -16.77
N LEU A 494 4.74 -1.55 -17.60
CA LEU A 494 4.61 -2.53 -18.66
C LEU A 494 4.89 -3.92 -18.07
N ALA A 495 3.84 -4.67 -17.78
CA ALA A 495 3.92 -5.99 -17.16
C ALA A 495 3.75 -7.08 -18.23
N SER A 496 4.77 -7.92 -18.41
CA SER A 496 4.75 -9.07 -19.32
C SER A 496 3.94 -10.25 -18.77
N SER A 497 3.76 -10.29 -17.46
CA SER A 497 2.98 -11.32 -16.77
C SER A 497 1.96 -10.68 -15.83
N GLY A 498 0.91 -11.38 -15.47
CA GLY A 498 -0.07 -10.88 -14.50
C GLY A 498 0.41 -10.93 -13.03
N LEU A 499 1.69 -11.19 -12.78
CA LEU A 499 2.24 -11.44 -11.44
C LEU A 499 2.93 -10.22 -10.81
N SER A 500 3.02 -9.08 -11.48
CA SER A 500 3.78 -7.90 -11.00
C SER A 500 5.20 -8.28 -10.56
N LEU A 501 6.01 -8.65 -11.51
CA LEU A 501 7.39 -9.08 -11.26
C LEU A 501 8.31 -7.87 -11.03
N PRO A 502 9.41 -8.02 -10.30
CA PRO A 502 10.43 -6.98 -10.19
C PRO A 502 11.05 -6.56 -11.54
N THR A 503 10.90 -7.39 -12.56
CA THR A 503 11.39 -7.17 -13.92
C THR A 503 10.44 -6.39 -14.82
N ASP A 504 9.24 -6.05 -14.35
CA ASP A 504 8.31 -5.20 -15.08
C ASP A 504 8.93 -3.80 -15.31
N ILE A 505 8.66 -3.20 -16.46
CA ILE A 505 9.35 -2.01 -16.95
C ILE A 505 8.50 -0.77 -16.68
N TRP A 506 9.05 0.18 -15.93
CA TRP A 506 8.45 1.51 -15.79
C TRP A 506 8.74 2.36 -17.04
N TYR A 507 7.69 2.92 -17.62
CA TYR A 507 7.72 3.62 -18.89
C TYR A 507 6.95 4.95 -18.81
N PRO A 508 7.51 6.06 -19.32
CA PRO A 508 6.86 7.36 -19.29
C PRO A 508 5.80 7.50 -20.41
N SER A 509 4.91 8.46 -20.26
CA SER A 509 4.11 8.93 -21.38
C SER A 509 4.99 9.64 -22.42
N THR A 510 4.77 9.30 -23.68
CA THR A 510 5.48 9.81 -24.87
C THR A 510 4.46 10.27 -25.91
N GLU A 511 4.90 10.57 -27.13
CA GLU A 511 4.00 10.90 -28.25
C GLU A 511 3.10 9.71 -28.63
N GLY A 512 3.64 8.49 -28.61
CA GLY A 512 2.89 7.25 -28.91
C GLY A 512 2.16 6.68 -27.69
N VAL A 513 2.64 6.89 -26.47
CA VAL A 513 2.02 6.40 -25.24
C VAL A 513 1.39 7.56 -24.48
N LYS A 514 0.12 7.85 -24.79
CA LYS A 514 -0.62 8.96 -24.15
C LYS A 514 -0.89 8.66 -22.68
N PRO A 515 -1.04 9.73 -21.85
CA PRO A 515 -1.44 9.58 -20.45
C PRO A 515 -2.71 8.75 -20.30
N GLU A 516 -2.73 7.81 -19.37
CA GLU A 516 -3.96 7.13 -18.98
C GLU A 516 -4.86 8.07 -18.19
N ILE A 517 -6.16 8.02 -18.45
CA ILE A 517 -7.19 8.84 -17.80
C ILE A 517 -8.23 7.92 -17.19
N SER A 518 -8.61 8.17 -15.95
CA SER A 518 -9.69 7.45 -15.28
C SER A 518 -10.72 8.42 -14.73
N ASP A 519 -11.99 8.10 -14.95
CA ASP A 519 -13.13 8.73 -14.29
C ASP A 519 -13.81 7.68 -13.41
N GLN A 520 -14.11 8.02 -12.15
CA GLN A 520 -14.80 7.14 -11.22
C GLN A 520 -15.95 7.87 -10.52
N ILE A 521 -17.11 7.20 -10.50
CA ILE A 521 -18.24 7.58 -9.66
C ILE A 521 -18.46 6.51 -8.59
N ALA A 522 -18.88 6.92 -7.42
CA ALA A 522 -19.27 5.99 -6.35
C ALA A 522 -20.41 6.57 -5.51
N VAL A 523 -21.29 5.70 -5.06
CA VAL A 523 -22.35 6.00 -4.10
C VAL A 523 -22.33 4.98 -2.98
N GLY A 524 -22.78 5.34 -1.81
CA GLY A 524 -22.78 4.41 -0.69
C GLY A 524 -23.53 4.90 0.54
N THR A 525 -23.59 4.05 1.53
CA THR A 525 -24.22 4.32 2.81
C THR A 525 -23.35 3.77 3.93
N SER A 526 -23.37 4.46 5.07
CA SER A 526 -22.73 4.01 6.30
C SER A 526 -23.77 4.01 7.43
N TYR A 527 -24.02 2.83 8.01
CA TYR A 527 -24.97 2.62 9.07
C TYR A 527 -24.29 2.14 10.36
N LEU A 528 -24.46 2.88 11.44
CA LEU A 528 -23.95 2.54 12.77
C LEU A 528 -25.00 1.72 13.54
N LEU A 529 -24.75 0.41 13.65
CA LEU A 529 -25.60 -0.51 14.39
C LEU A 529 -25.19 -0.54 15.88
N GLY A 530 -26.00 0.07 16.72
CA GLY A 530 -25.59 0.42 18.08
C GLY A 530 -24.39 1.38 18.03
N ASP A 531 -23.49 1.29 19.00
CA ASP A 531 -22.29 2.14 19.04
C ASP A 531 -21.01 1.39 18.66
N GLN A 532 -21.11 0.12 18.21
CA GLN A 532 -19.96 -0.78 18.09
C GLN A 532 -19.75 -1.38 16.70
N ILE A 533 -20.74 -1.36 15.82
CA ILE A 533 -20.66 -1.98 14.50
C ILE A 533 -20.99 -0.95 13.43
N LEU A 534 -20.08 -0.77 12.49
CA LEU A 534 -20.30 0.05 11.30
C LEU A 534 -20.51 -0.87 10.10
N ILE A 535 -21.62 -0.68 9.42
CA ILE A 535 -21.95 -1.34 8.16
C ILE A 535 -21.79 -0.30 7.05
N THR A 536 -20.90 -0.55 6.11
CA THR A 536 -20.67 0.31 4.94
C THR A 536 -20.98 -0.48 3.69
N TRP A 537 -21.85 0.06 2.84
CA TRP A 537 -22.12 -0.44 1.50
C TRP A 537 -21.74 0.62 0.48
N GLU A 538 -21.08 0.22 -0.60
CA GLU A 538 -20.69 1.09 -1.70
C GLU A 538 -20.96 0.39 -3.05
N ALA A 539 -21.38 1.17 -4.04
CA ALA A 539 -21.42 0.80 -5.44
C ALA A 539 -20.62 1.82 -6.25
N TRP A 540 -19.87 1.35 -7.23
CA TRP A 540 -19.02 2.24 -8.01
C TRP A 540 -18.89 1.79 -9.45
N TYR A 541 -18.58 2.75 -10.35
CA TYR A 541 -18.25 2.54 -11.75
C TYR A 541 -17.01 3.38 -12.09
N LYS A 542 -16.05 2.77 -12.78
CA LYS A 542 -14.79 3.36 -13.26
C LYS A 542 -14.63 3.07 -14.73
N TRP A 543 -14.29 4.07 -15.52
CA TRP A 543 -13.86 3.90 -16.91
C TRP A 543 -12.51 4.53 -17.14
N MET A 544 -11.70 3.89 -17.98
CA MET A 544 -10.31 4.27 -18.24
C MET A 544 -10.08 4.38 -19.74
N GLN A 545 -9.34 5.40 -20.12
CA GLN A 545 -8.94 5.68 -21.51
C GLN A 545 -7.43 5.58 -21.62
N ASN A 546 -6.93 5.26 -22.81
CA ASN A 546 -5.51 5.08 -23.14
C ASN A 546 -4.84 3.99 -22.28
N ALA A 547 -5.58 2.96 -21.90
CA ALA A 547 -5.00 1.82 -21.18
C ALA A 547 -3.93 1.15 -22.04
N VAL A 548 -2.75 0.88 -21.45
CA VAL A 548 -1.59 0.34 -22.14
C VAL A 548 -1.47 -1.17 -21.91
N ASP A 549 -1.18 -1.94 -22.96
CA ASP A 549 -0.86 -3.37 -22.88
C ASP A 549 0.18 -3.73 -23.95
N PHE A 550 0.79 -4.92 -23.83
CA PHE A 550 1.63 -5.45 -24.91
C PHE A 550 0.78 -6.06 -26.01
N LYS A 551 1.21 -5.87 -27.26
CA LYS A 551 0.69 -6.60 -28.41
C LYS A 551 0.89 -8.10 -28.25
N ASP A 552 0.07 -8.90 -28.92
CA ASP A 552 0.28 -10.35 -28.96
C ASP A 552 1.58 -10.66 -29.72
N GLY A 553 2.49 -11.40 -29.07
CA GLY A 553 3.80 -11.72 -29.65
C GLY A 553 4.86 -10.64 -29.50
N ALA A 554 4.66 -9.63 -28.65
CA ALA A 554 5.59 -8.54 -28.43
C ALA A 554 7.01 -9.01 -28.02
N GLU A 555 8.03 -8.42 -28.67
CA GLU A 555 9.44 -8.65 -28.35
C GLU A 555 9.93 -7.65 -27.28
N LEU A 556 10.14 -8.15 -26.05
CA LEU A 556 10.43 -7.30 -24.89
C LEU A 556 11.91 -7.02 -24.66
N PHE A 557 12.80 -7.91 -25.13
CA PHE A 557 14.23 -7.84 -24.84
C PHE A 557 15.04 -7.58 -26.10
N GLY A 558 16.05 -6.72 -25.99
CA GLY A 558 16.89 -6.33 -27.11
C GLY A 558 16.21 -5.37 -28.08
N ASN A 559 14.99 -4.91 -27.79
CA ASN A 559 14.24 -3.99 -28.64
C ASN A 559 14.46 -2.54 -28.19
N ASN A 560 15.02 -1.70 -29.09
CA ASN A 560 15.20 -0.28 -28.82
C ASN A 560 13.93 0.54 -29.09
N GLU A 561 12.90 -0.06 -29.67
CA GLU A 561 11.63 0.59 -30.02
C GLU A 561 10.45 -0.08 -29.30
N LEU A 562 10.60 -0.23 -27.97
CA LEU A 562 9.60 -0.87 -27.11
C LEU A 562 8.18 -0.30 -27.30
N GLU A 563 8.07 0.98 -27.67
CA GLU A 563 6.81 1.67 -27.93
C GLU A 563 6.02 1.01 -29.09
N ASN A 564 6.71 0.46 -30.08
CA ASN A 564 6.06 -0.25 -31.21
C ASN A 564 5.42 -1.57 -30.79
N GLU A 565 5.79 -2.11 -29.64
CA GLU A 565 5.23 -3.34 -29.07
C GLU A 565 3.99 -3.09 -28.18
N LEU A 566 3.61 -1.83 -28.00
CA LEU A 566 2.52 -1.43 -27.13
C LEU A 566 1.22 -1.24 -27.92
N ALA A 567 0.12 -1.66 -27.32
CA ALA A 567 -1.24 -1.43 -27.78
C ALA A 567 -1.95 -0.47 -26.81
N ILE A 568 -2.75 0.44 -27.36
CA ILE A 568 -3.52 1.43 -26.60
C ILE A 568 -5.01 1.11 -26.74
N GLY A 569 -5.69 0.99 -25.62
CA GLY A 569 -7.11 0.64 -25.57
C GLY A 569 -7.85 1.32 -24.44
N ARG A 570 -8.92 0.66 -23.98
CA ARG A 570 -9.78 1.12 -22.89
C ARG A 570 -9.98 0.04 -21.84
N ALA A 571 -10.40 0.47 -20.66
CA ALA A 571 -10.84 -0.43 -19.62
C ALA A 571 -12.04 0.15 -18.87
N TYR A 572 -12.85 -0.72 -18.29
CA TYR A 572 -13.86 -0.33 -17.34
C TYR A 572 -13.98 -1.38 -16.23
N ALA A 573 -14.38 -0.91 -15.05
CA ALA A 573 -14.63 -1.76 -13.92
C ALA A 573 -15.83 -1.24 -13.11
N TYR A 574 -16.60 -2.15 -12.52
CA TYR A 574 -17.72 -1.75 -11.68
C TYR A 574 -18.03 -2.78 -10.60
N SER A 575 -18.64 -2.30 -9.53
CA SER A 575 -19.17 -3.13 -8.46
C SER A 575 -20.52 -2.57 -7.99
N PRO A 576 -21.59 -3.36 -8.03
CA PRO A 576 -22.85 -2.99 -7.39
C PRO A 576 -22.84 -3.24 -5.88
N LEU A 577 -21.87 -4.01 -5.38
CA LEU A 577 -21.83 -4.45 -3.99
C LEU A 577 -20.39 -4.57 -3.48
N GLU A 578 -19.96 -3.55 -2.76
CA GLU A 578 -18.78 -3.56 -1.91
C GLU A 578 -19.29 -3.33 -0.47
N LEU A 579 -19.21 -4.37 0.37
CA LEU A 579 -19.77 -4.39 1.74
C LEU A 579 -18.65 -4.55 2.76
N GLU A 580 -18.64 -3.70 3.78
CA GLU A 580 -17.79 -3.86 4.97
C GLU A 580 -18.66 -3.83 6.24
N ILE A 581 -18.50 -4.83 7.11
CA ILE A 581 -19.07 -4.87 8.45
C ILE A 581 -17.90 -4.86 9.44
N GLU A 582 -17.70 -3.76 10.15
CA GLU A 582 -16.55 -3.54 11.03
C GLU A 582 -16.98 -3.40 12.49
N LYS A 583 -16.34 -4.17 13.39
CA LYS A 583 -16.52 -4.07 14.85
C LYS A 583 -15.17 -3.80 15.52
N LYS A 584 -15.08 -2.67 16.26
CA LYS A 584 -13.81 -2.23 16.91
C LYS A 584 -13.78 -2.43 18.42
N ASP A 585 -14.92 -2.65 19.07
CA ASP A 585 -15.03 -2.73 20.53
C ASP A 585 -15.46 -4.09 21.03
N GLY A 586 -15.06 -4.39 22.29
CA GLY A 586 -15.39 -5.62 22.98
C GLY A 586 -14.33 -6.71 22.87
N ARG A 587 -14.65 -7.90 23.39
CA ARG A 587 -13.70 -9.03 23.37
C ARG A 587 -13.50 -9.64 21.98
N LEU A 588 -14.53 -9.57 21.15
CA LEU A 588 -14.48 -10.01 19.76
C LEU A 588 -14.53 -8.76 18.87
N THR A 589 -13.47 -8.54 18.09
CA THR A 589 -13.31 -7.45 17.13
C THR A 589 -12.93 -8.01 15.78
N GLY A 590 -13.03 -7.21 14.71
CA GLY A 590 -12.67 -7.62 13.36
C GLY A 590 -13.59 -7.05 12.30
N TRP A 591 -13.59 -7.65 11.11
CA TRP A 591 -14.43 -7.21 10.00
C TRP A 591 -14.78 -8.36 9.06
N ILE A 592 -15.85 -8.14 8.31
CA ILE A 592 -16.24 -8.93 7.15
C ILE A 592 -16.24 -7.99 5.96
N GLY A 593 -15.49 -8.34 4.92
CA GLY A 593 -15.43 -7.62 3.66
C GLY A 593 -15.94 -8.50 2.52
N TYR A 594 -16.81 -7.97 1.67
CA TYR A 594 -17.27 -8.67 0.48
C TYR A 594 -17.31 -7.70 -0.71
N THR A 595 -16.84 -8.17 -1.87
CA THR A 595 -16.87 -7.41 -3.12
C THR A 595 -17.38 -8.30 -4.25
N LEU A 596 -18.36 -7.80 -4.99
CA LEU A 596 -18.82 -8.35 -6.25
C LEU A 596 -18.45 -7.37 -7.37
N ALA A 597 -17.49 -7.72 -8.23
CA ALA A 597 -16.95 -6.79 -9.22
C ALA A 597 -16.74 -7.43 -10.60
N TRP A 598 -16.70 -6.58 -11.62
CA TRP A 598 -16.37 -6.92 -13.02
C TRP A 598 -15.31 -5.95 -13.51
N VAL A 599 -14.33 -6.50 -14.22
CA VAL A 599 -13.28 -5.73 -14.89
C VAL A 599 -13.17 -6.20 -16.32
N GLN A 600 -13.09 -5.26 -17.25
CA GLN A 600 -12.96 -5.53 -18.69
C GLN A 600 -11.92 -4.58 -19.30
N ARG A 601 -11.15 -5.10 -20.26
CA ARG A 601 -10.23 -4.35 -21.12
C ARG A 601 -10.57 -4.67 -22.56
N GLY A 602 -10.44 -3.70 -23.45
CA GLY A 602 -10.77 -3.88 -24.87
C GLY A 602 -10.47 -2.62 -25.67
N ASP A 603 -10.97 -2.56 -26.90
CA ASP A 603 -10.67 -1.52 -27.88
C ASP A 603 -9.16 -1.39 -28.19
N PHE A 604 -8.40 -2.50 -28.04
CA PHE A 604 -7.01 -2.61 -28.48
C PHE A 604 -6.99 -3.19 -29.90
N PRO A 605 -6.72 -2.42 -30.95
CA PRO A 605 -6.79 -2.93 -32.32
C PRO A 605 -5.90 -4.15 -32.58
N GLU A 606 -4.73 -4.20 -31.92
CA GLU A 606 -3.71 -5.23 -32.09
C GLU A 606 -3.91 -6.45 -31.16
N ILE A 607 -4.94 -6.44 -30.30
CA ILE A 607 -5.24 -7.52 -29.37
C ILE A 607 -6.67 -8.01 -29.60
N ASP A 608 -6.84 -9.29 -29.95
CA ASP A 608 -8.16 -9.92 -30.21
C ASP A 608 -9.07 -9.07 -31.11
N ASN A 609 -8.50 -8.32 -32.10
CA ASN A 609 -9.21 -7.38 -32.97
C ASN A 609 -10.08 -6.37 -32.22
N GLY A 610 -9.66 -5.90 -31.07
CA GLY A 610 -10.37 -4.92 -30.23
C GLY A 610 -11.47 -5.51 -29.34
N ALA A 611 -11.65 -6.81 -29.33
CA ALA A 611 -12.66 -7.44 -28.45
C ALA A 611 -12.37 -7.22 -26.98
N TYR A 612 -13.44 -7.14 -26.17
CA TYR A 612 -13.31 -7.01 -24.72
C TYR A 612 -13.00 -8.35 -24.05
N PHE A 613 -12.05 -8.35 -23.14
CA PHE A 613 -11.62 -9.49 -22.34
C PHE A 613 -11.48 -9.14 -20.86
N ALA A 614 -11.62 -10.12 -19.97
CA ALA A 614 -11.37 -9.97 -18.56
C ALA A 614 -9.85 -9.98 -18.30
N PRO A 615 -9.25 -8.95 -17.67
CA PRO A 615 -7.82 -8.98 -17.31
C PRO A 615 -7.57 -10.01 -16.20
N ARG A 616 -6.32 -10.43 -16.03
CA ARG A 616 -5.92 -11.47 -15.06
C ARG A 616 -6.32 -11.17 -13.61
N HIS A 617 -6.51 -9.90 -13.24
CA HIS A 617 -6.95 -9.49 -11.90
C HIS A 617 -8.48 -9.35 -11.76
N ASP A 618 -9.28 -9.74 -12.77
CA ASP A 618 -10.74 -9.79 -12.65
C ASP A 618 -11.16 -10.90 -11.72
N THR A 619 -11.57 -10.56 -10.52
CA THR A 619 -12.15 -11.47 -9.52
C THR A 619 -13.59 -11.11 -9.27
N ARG A 620 -14.51 -12.04 -9.61
CA ARG A 620 -15.94 -11.81 -9.50
C ARG A 620 -16.41 -11.66 -8.06
N HIS A 621 -15.97 -12.56 -7.21
CA HIS A 621 -16.32 -12.62 -5.81
C HIS A 621 -15.05 -12.58 -4.97
N ASN A 622 -15.00 -11.69 -3.99
CA ASN A 622 -13.95 -11.61 -2.98
C ASN A 622 -14.58 -11.45 -1.60
N LEU A 623 -14.37 -12.42 -0.71
CA LEU A 623 -14.85 -12.43 0.67
C LEU A 623 -13.68 -12.58 1.61
N SER A 624 -13.60 -11.72 2.60
CA SER A 624 -12.68 -11.82 3.72
C SER A 624 -13.41 -11.74 5.06
N VAL A 625 -13.01 -12.57 6.00
CA VAL A 625 -13.50 -12.54 7.38
C VAL A 625 -12.30 -12.51 8.31
N VAL A 626 -12.23 -11.51 9.16
CA VAL A 626 -11.16 -11.34 10.16
C VAL A 626 -11.78 -11.28 11.54
N ALA A 627 -11.32 -12.13 12.44
CA ALA A 627 -11.77 -12.19 13.82
C ALA A 627 -10.59 -12.18 14.79
N LEU A 628 -10.64 -11.30 15.79
CA LEU A 628 -9.69 -11.19 16.88
C LEU A 628 -10.45 -11.36 18.18
N TRP A 629 -10.15 -12.39 18.95
CA TRP A 629 -10.84 -12.72 20.18
C TRP A 629 -9.91 -12.65 21.39
N ASP A 630 -10.06 -11.61 22.21
CA ASP A 630 -9.40 -11.47 23.51
C ASP A 630 -10.03 -12.45 24.51
N MET A 631 -9.47 -13.65 24.63
CA MET A 631 -10.03 -14.72 25.47
C MET A 631 -9.92 -14.41 26.93
N HIS A 632 -8.73 -14.07 27.40
CA HIS A 632 -8.46 -13.92 28.83
C HIS A 632 -7.34 -12.94 29.11
N LYS A 633 -7.59 -12.09 30.13
CA LYS A 633 -6.59 -11.20 30.73
C LYS A 633 -6.48 -11.56 32.20
N TRP A 634 -5.27 -11.82 32.69
CA TRP A 634 -5.07 -12.16 34.10
C TRP A 634 -3.78 -11.55 34.65
N LYS A 635 -3.82 -11.27 35.95
CA LYS A 635 -2.67 -10.76 36.69
C LYS A 635 -2.18 -11.84 37.63
N LYS A 636 -0.96 -12.34 37.46
CA LYS A 636 -0.36 -13.33 38.34
C LYS A 636 1.01 -12.86 38.81
N ARG A 637 1.19 -12.74 40.14
CA ARG A 637 2.45 -12.31 40.79
C ARG A 637 2.97 -10.97 40.24
N GLY A 638 2.06 -9.98 39.98
CA GLY A 638 2.43 -8.67 39.44
C GLY A 638 2.86 -8.67 37.98
N LYS A 639 2.59 -9.73 37.22
CA LYS A 639 2.79 -9.83 35.76
C LYS A 639 1.43 -9.79 35.06
N ASP A 640 1.27 -8.84 34.16
CA ASP A 640 0.10 -8.77 33.29
C ASP A 640 0.27 -9.78 32.14
N LYS A 641 -0.76 -10.58 31.91
CA LYS A 641 -0.78 -11.60 30.87
C LYS A 641 -2.07 -11.51 30.08
N SER A 642 -2.01 -11.81 28.78
CA SER A 642 -3.21 -11.95 27.95
C SER A 642 -3.04 -13.03 26.91
N LEU A 643 -4.15 -13.63 26.52
CA LEU A 643 -4.26 -14.62 25.46
C LEU A 643 -5.30 -14.11 24.45
N GLN A 644 -4.90 -14.05 23.18
CA GLN A 644 -5.75 -13.66 22.07
C GLN A 644 -5.72 -14.75 21.01
N LEU A 645 -6.88 -15.11 20.50
CA LEU A 645 -7.03 -15.96 19.31
C LEU A 645 -7.35 -15.08 18.11
N THR A 646 -6.82 -15.48 16.97
CA THR A 646 -7.06 -14.76 15.71
C THR A 646 -7.38 -15.75 14.60
N ALA A 647 -8.30 -15.37 13.72
CA ALA A 647 -8.68 -16.17 12.56
C ALA A 647 -8.91 -15.26 11.36
N THR A 648 -8.46 -15.71 10.20
CA THR A 648 -8.70 -15.05 8.92
C THR A 648 -9.22 -16.09 7.94
N PHE A 649 -10.30 -15.78 7.24
CA PHE A 649 -10.81 -16.57 6.12
C PHE A 649 -10.87 -15.71 4.87
N VAL A 650 -10.40 -16.25 3.75
CA VAL A 650 -10.43 -15.60 2.44
C VAL A 650 -11.04 -16.56 1.42
N TYR A 651 -11.96 -16.06 0.63
CA TYR A 651 -12.47 -16.70 -0.58
C TYR A 651 -12.38 -15.73 -1.74
N THR A 652 -11.82 -16.18 -2.86
CA THR A 652 -11.76 -15.41 -4.10
C THR A 652 -12.13 -16.31 -5.27
N SER A 653 -13.03 -15.86 -6.15
CA SER A 653 -13.33 -16.60 -7.38
C SER A 653 -12.09 -16.65 -8.28
N GLY A 654 -11.98 -17.71 -9.09
CA GLY A 654 -10.82 -17.95 -9.93
C GLY A 654 -10.45 -16.79 -10.84
N TYR A 655 -9.17 -16.52 -10.96
CA TYR A 655 -8.62 -15.52 -11.88
C TYR A 655 -8.72 -15.97 -13.34
N PRO A 656 -8.94 -15.07 -14.30
CA PRO A 656 -8.84 -15.38 -15.72
C PRO A 656 -7.42 -15.79 -16.10
N ALA A 657 -7.33 -16.72 -17.04
CA ALA A 657 -6.05 -17.18 -17.58
C ALA A 657 -6.14 -17.37 -19.10
N TRP A 658 -5.03 -17.15 -19.76
CA TRP A 658 -4.88 -17.41 -21.19
C TRP A 658 -4.15 -18.74 -21.36
N LEU A 659 -4.92 -19.76 -21.72
CA LEU A 659 -4.41 -21.11 -21.95
C LEU A 659 -4.61 -21.51 -23.44
N PRO A 660 -3.76 -22.41 -23.98
CA PRO A 660 -3.95 -22.92 -25.32
C PRO A 660 -5.33 -23.59 -25.48
N SER A 661 -6.02 -23.25 -26.54
CA SER A 661 -7.30 -23.87 -26.95
C SER A 661 -7.10 -25.05 -27.89
N GLY A 662 -5.89 -25.21 -28.44
CA GLY A 662 -5.56 -26.27 -29.39
C GLY A 662 -4.05 -26.46 -29.52
N ARG A 663 -3.65 -27.34 -30.41
CA ARG A 663 -2.25 -27.57 -30.76
C ARG A 663 -2.09 -27.82 -32.27
N ILE A 664 -0.94 -27.47 -32.80
CA ILE A 664 -0.50 -27.86 -34.17
C ILE A 664 0.75 -28.70 -33.99
N SER A 665 0.74 -29.89 -34.56
CA SER A 665 1.91 -30.74 -34.65
C SER A 665 2.64 -30.48 -35.96
N LEU A 666 3.90 -30.11 -35.86
CA LEU A 666 4.77 -29.80 -37.00
C LEU A 666 5.72 -30.99 -37.23
N SER A 667 5.83 -31.43 -38.48
CA SER A 667 6.75 -32.44 -38.96
C SER A 667 7.48 -31.91 -40.20
N ASP A 668 8.69 -32.38 -40.48
CA ASP A 668 9.53 -31.93 -41.60
C ASP A 668 8.85 -32.21 -42.96
N PHE A 669 8.03 -33.28 -43.02
CA PHE A 669 7.25 -33.67 -44.22
C PHE A 669 5.99 -34.45 -43.88
N PRO A 670 4.99 -34.49 -44.75
CA PRO A 670 3.76 -35.24 -44.52
C PRO A 670 4.02 -36.73 -44.21
N GLY A 671 3.47 -37.21 -43.10
CA GLY A 671 3.63 -38.59 -42.65
C GLY A 671 4.83 -38.85 -41.74
N ALA A 672 5.73 -37.87 -41.52
CA ALA A 672 6.75 -37.98 -40.50
C ALA A 672 6.17 -37.81 -39.10
N GLN A 673 6.92 -38.33 -38.09
CA GLN A 673 6.55 -38.11 -36.69
C GLN A 673 6.66 -36.62 -36.35
N PRO A 674 5.75 -36.08 -35.50
CA PRO A 674 5.81 -34.70 -35.07
C PRO A 674 7.14 -34.42 -34.36
N GLN A 675 7.89 -33.42 -34.82
CA GLN A 675 9.10 -32.94 -34.14
C GLN A 675 8.80 -31.87 -33.13
N PHE A 676 7.76 -31.06 -33.41
CA PHE A 676 7.37 -29.97 -32.53
C PHE A 676 5.85 -29.93 -32.35
N VAL A 677 5.41 -29.59 -31.16
CA VAL A 677 4.02 -29.28 -30.85
C VAL A 677 3.93 -27.83 -30.44
N VAL A 678 3.20 -27.04 -31.24
CA VAL A 678 3.02 -25.61 -31.01
C VAL A 678 1.62 -25.40 -30.41
N PRO A 679 1.51 -24.75 -29.25
CA PRO A 679 0.21 -24.41 -28.66
C PRO A 679 -0.46 -23.32 -29.48
N VAL A 680 -1.76 -23.47 -29.70
CA VAL A 680 -2.63 -22.49 -30.38
C VAL A 680 -3.50 -21.83 -29.34
N TYR A 681 -3.42 -20.51 -29.25
CA TYR A 681 -4.20 -19.71 -28.30
C TYR A 681 -5.45 -19.16 -28.98
N GLY A 682 -6.58 -19.24 -28.28
CA GLY A 682 -7.84 -18.56 -28.65
C GLY A 682 -7.87 -17.14 -28.06
N PRO A 683 -9.06 -16.53 -27.95
CA PRO A 683 -9.22 -15.20 -27.32
C PRO A 683 -8.63 -15.13 -25.93
N ARG A 684 -8.15 -13.94 -25.53
CA ARG A 684 -7.46 -13.74 -24.25
C ARG A 684 -8.32 -14.10 -23.05
N ASN A 685 -7.74 -14.77 -22.06
CA ASN A 685 -8.27 -14.96 -20.71
C ASN A 685 -9.66 -15.62 -20.64
N THR A 686 -9.94 -16.56 -21.53
CA THR A 686 -11.23 -17.29 -21.59
C THR A 686 -11.36 -18.38 -20.54
N PHE A 687 -10.24 -18.86 -19.99
CA PHE A 687 -10.22 -19.84 -18.90
C PHE A 687 -10.22 -19.12 -17.54
N ARG A 688 -10.73 -19.79 -16.48
CA ARG A 688 -10.59 -19.31 -15.10
C ARG A 688 -9.98 -20.39 -14.22
N TYR A 689 -9.05 -19.99 -13.37
CA TYR A 689 -8.51 -20.85 -12.33
C TYR A 689 -9.59 -21.34 -11.37
N PRO A 690 -9.38 -22.47 -10.68
CA PRO A 690 -10.20 -22.84 -9.54
C PRO A 690 -10.26 -21.72 -8.49
N ALA A 691 -11.37 -21.67 -7.76
CA ALA A 691 -11.52 -20.68 -6.68
C ALA A 691 -10.46 -20.85 -5.60
N TYR A 692 -9.93 -19.73 -5.13
CA TYR A 692 -8.99 -19.64 -4.01
C TYR A 692 -9.73 -19.61 -2.69
N THR A 693 -9.31 -20.44 -1.73
CA THR A 693 -9.77 -20.35 -0.33
C THR A 693 -8.60 -20.56 0.63
N ARG A 694 -8.57 -19.78 1.71
CA ARG A 694 -7.55 -19.90 2.74
C ARG A 694 -8.14 -19.59 4.11
N THR A 695 -7.75 -20.38 5.10
CA THR A 695 -8.03 -20.12 6.51
C THR A 695 -6.72 -20.04 7.26
N ASP A 696 -6.49 -18.93 7.96
CA ASP A 696 -5.31 -18.76 8.81
C ASP A 696 -5.76 -18.64 10.27
N LEU A 697 -5.02 -19.27 11.16
CA LEU A 697 -5.29 -19.27 12.61
C LEU A 697 -4.07 -18.74 13.35
N GLY A 698 -4.29 -18.02 14.45
CA GLY A 698 -3.20 -17.51 15.28
C GLY A 698 -3.53 -17.52 16.76
N ILE A 699 -2.48 -17.71 17.56
CA ILE A 699 -2.53 -17.60 19.02
C ILE A 699 -1.46 -16.62 19.45
N VAL A 700 -1.82 -15.56 20.13
CA VAL A 700 -0.89 -14.54 20.64
C VAL A 700 -0.91 -14.56 22.16
N TYR A 701 0.19 -14.99 22.76
CA TYR A 701 0.37 -14.96 24.21
C TYR A 701 1.27 -13.81 24.62
N LYS A 702 0.73 -12.81 25.34
CA LYS A 702 1.46 -11.60 25.77
C LYS A 702 1.72 -11.66 27.26
N TRP A 703 2.94 -11.17 27.67
CA TRP A 703 3.25 -10.98 29.08
C TRP A 703 4.20 -9.78 29.28
N LYS A 704 4.00 -9.08 30.40
CA LYS A 704 4.83 -7.94 30.80
C LYS A 704 5.62 -8.29 32.05
N LYS A 705 6.93 -8.05 32.04
CA LYS A 705 7.79 -8.22 33.23
C LYS A 705 7.69 -7.00 34.14
N ARG A 706 8.10 -7.13 35.41
CA ARG A 706 8.07 -6.04 36.40
C ARG A 706 8.93 -4.83 36.03
N ASN A 707 10.02 -5.04 35.27
CA ASN A 707 10.91 -3.98 34.75
C ASN A 707 10.35 -3.26 33.51
N GLY A 708 9.10 -3.49 33.13
CA GLY A 708 8.46 -2.87 31.97
C GLY A 708 8.68 -3.61 30.64
N PHE A 709 9.54 -4.64 30.60
CA PHE A 709 9.81 -5.42 29.40
C PHE A 709 8.56 -6.19 28.95
N GLU A 710 8.07 -5.89 27.76
CA GLU A 710 6.89 -6.53 27.15
C GLU A 710 7.35 -7.61 26.19
N ASN A 711 6.65 -8.73 26.18
CA ASN A 711 6.93 -9.85 25.28
C ASN A 711 5.61 -10.37 24.72
N ASP A 712 5.64 -10.85 23.51
CA ASP A 712 4.61 -11.73 22.97
C ASP A 712 5.21 -12.90 22.21
N LEU A 713 4.55 -14.02 22.29
CA LEU A 713 4.81 -15.21 21.49
C LEU A 713 3.61 -15.46 20.61
N THR A 714 3.83 -15.39 19.30
CA THR A 714 2.81 -15.55 18.28
C THR A 714 3.03 -16.87 17.55
N LEU A 715 2.09 -17.80 17.72
CA LEU A 715 1.99 -19.02 16.91
C LEU A 715 0.97 -18.76 15.81
N SER A 716 1.38 -18.93 14.55
CA SER A 716 0.49 -18.76 13.39
C SER A 716 0.47 -20.05 12.55
N LEU A 717 -0.70 -20.33 12.00
CA LEU A 717 -0.93 -21.42 11.09
C LEU A 717 -1.53 -20.84 9.80
N TYR A 718 -0.70 -20.65 8.79
CA TYR A 718 -1.12 -20.18 7.48
C TYR A 718 -1.69 -21.36 6.70
N ASN A 719 -2.80 -21.14 5.99
CA ASN A 719 -3.52 -22.17 5.24
C ASN A 719 -3.84 -23.42 6.09
N ALA A 720 -4.49 -23.24 7.23
CA ALA A 720 -4.81 -24.28 8.19
C ALA A 720 -5.65 -25.44 7.61
N THR A 721 -6.31 -25.22 6.48
CA THR A 721 -7.10 -26.23 5.75
C THR A 721 -6.30 -27.02 4.73
N ASP A 722 -4.99 -26.76 4.59
CA ASP A 722 -4.06 -27.38 3.63
C ASP A 722 -4.59 -27.43 2.18
N ARG A 723 -5.35 -26.42 1.77
CA ARG A 723 -5.88 -26.36 0.42
C ARG A 723 -4.77 -26.04 -0.57
N ARG A 724 -4.65 -26.84 -1.62
CA ARG A 724 -3.71 -26.62 -2.72
C ARG A 724 -4.28 -25.58 -3.68
N ASN A 725 -4.11 -24.31 -3.35
CA ASN A 725 -4.55 -23.19 -4.18
C ASN A 725 -3.67 -23.03 -5.43
N PRO A 726 -4.22 -22.61 -6.56
CA PRO A 726 -3.44 -22.35 -7.77
C PRO A 726 -2.57 -21.11 -7.60
N TYR A 727 -1.26 -21.25 -7.81
CA TYR A 727 -0.33 -20.12 -7.91
C TYR A 727 -0.17 -19.70 -9.37
N PHE A 728 0.16 -20.67 -10.24
CA PHE A 728 0.08 -20.51 -11.69
C PHE A 728 -0.21 -21.89 -12.36
N ILE A 729 -0.58 -21.82 -13.64
CA ILE A 729 -0.69 -23.02 -14.49
C ILE A 729 0.46 -22.97 -15.48
N THR A 730 1.26 -24.02 -15.52
CA THR A 730 2.28 -24.23 -16.54
C THR A 730 1.77 -25.17 -17.62
N ILE A 731 2.21 -24.91 -18.84
CA ILE A 731 1.94 -25.79 -19.97
C ILE A 731 3.17 -26.69 -20.15
N ALA A 732 2.95 -28.00 -20.01
CA ALA A 732 3.98 -29.01 -20.21
C ALA A 732 3.66 -29.79 -21.48
N VAL A 733 4.67 -30.01 -22.31
CA VAL A 733 4.60 -30.96 -23.42
C VAL A 733 5.10 -32.29 -22.88
N GLU A 734 4.24 -33.29 -22.81
CA GLU A 734 4.64 -34.64 -22.47
C GLU A 734 5.17 -35.35 -23.75
N THR A 735 6.25 -36.07 -23.60
CA THR A 735 6.86 -36.83 -24.68
C THR A 735 6.57 -38.32 -24.49
N GLU A 736 6.41 -39.03 -25.60
CA GLU A 736 6.34 -40.48 -25.62
C GLU A 736 7.66 -41.04 -26.13
N THR A 737 8.27 -41.94 -25.36
CA THR A 737 9.52 -42.60 -25.77
C THR A 737 9.18 -43.70 -26.80
N THR A 738 9.69 -43.54 -28.00
CA THR A 738 9.57 -44.56 -29.10
C THR A 738 10.92 -45.18 -29.39
N PRO A 739 10.98 -46.30 -30.14
CA PRO A 739 12.26 -46.86 -30.58
C PRO A 739 13.15 -45.92 -31.37
N PHE A 740 12.57 -44.79 -31.87
CA PHE A 740 13.28 -43.80 -32.69
C PHE A 740 13.56 -42.48 -31.95
N GLY A 741 13.31 -42.46 -30.63
CA GLY A 741 13.53 -41.29 -29.76
C GLY A 741 12.25 -40.82 -29.06
N GLU A 742 12.36 -39.72 -28.34
CA GLU A 742 11.21 -39.07 -27.71
C GLU A 742 10.48 -38.20 -28.74
N ILE A 743 9.14 -38.39 -28.81
CA ILE A 743 8.26 -37.56 -29.64
C ILE A 743 7.28 -36.77 -28.75
N PRO A 744 6.96 -35.51 -29.07
CA PRO A 744 5.93 -34.76 -28.36
C PRO A 744 4.56 -35.43 -28.53
N PHE A 745 3.93 -35.79 -27.43
CA PHE A 745 2.67 -36.55 -27.45
C PHE A 745 1.46 -35.70 -27.05
N GLU A 746 1.55 -35.00 -25.93
CA GLU A 746 0.42 -34.29 -25.39
C GLU A 746 0.83 -32.97 -24.71
N ILE A 747 -0.02 -31.95 -24.82
CA ILE A 747 0.09 -30.71 -24.08
C ILE A 747 -0.80 -30.82 -22.84
N LYS A 748 -0.21 -30.71 -21.64
CA LYS A 748 -0.94 -30.72 -20.36
C LYS A 748 -0.80 -29.42 -19.61
N ALA A 749 -1.92 -28.92 -19.11
CA ALA A 749 -1.93 -27.82 -18.15
C ALA A 749 -1.73 -28.39 -16.73
N LYS A 750 -0.61 -28.05 -16.07
CA LYS A 750 -0.27 -28.48 -14.72
C LYS A 750 -0.41 -27.32 -13.75
N GLN A 751 -1.26 -27.46 -12.73
CA GLN A 751 -1.38 -26.46 -11.65
C GLN A 751 -0.19 -26.57 -10.70
N VAL A 752 0.48 -25.45 -10.44
CA VAL A 752 1.49 -25.31 -9.40
C VAL A 752 0.84 -24.63 -8.20
N SER A 753 1.05 -25.20 -7.01
CA SER A 753 0.59 -24.69 -5.72
C SER A 753 1.79 -24.56 -4.79
N LEU A 754 1.97 -23.38 -4.15
CA LEU A 754 3.18 -23.09 -3.39
C LEU A 754 3.02 -23.32 -1.89
N PHE A 755 1.87 -23.00 -1.31
CA PHE A 755 1.71 -22.90 0.13
C PHE A 755 0.77 -23.98 0.69
N PRO A 756 1.34 -25.10 1.21
CA PRO A 756 0.60 -26.03 2.06
C PRO A 756 0.30 -25.37 3.42
N ILE A 757 -0.15 -26.15 4.38
CA ILE A 757 -0.20 -25.70 5.77
C ILE A 757 1.21 -25.30 6.26
N LEU A 758 1.36 -24.05 6.72
CA LEU A 758 2.64 -23.51 7.17
C LEU A 758 2.54 -23.01 8.61
N PRO A 759 3.06 -23.77 9.59
CA PRO A 759 3.18 -23.27 10.96
C PRO A 759 4.34 -22.28 11.06
N SER A 760 4.16 -21.26 11.90
CA SER A 760 5.23 -20.31 12.22
C SER A 760 5.17 -19.87 13.67
N LEU A 761 6.33 -19.57 14.23
CA LEU A 761 6.50 -19.07 15.59
C LEU A 761 7.35 -17.81 15.56
N THR A 762 6.85 -16.74 16.20
CA THR A 762 7.57 -15.48 16.31
C THR A 762 7.59 -15.01 17.75
N TRP A 763 8.75 -14.66 18.25
CA TRP A 763 8.91 -13.97 19.53
C TRP A 763 9.15 -12.49 19.29
N ASN A 764 8.24 -11.65 19.82
CA ASN A 764 8.36 -10.21 19.78
C ASN A 764 8.66 -9.68 21.20
N PHE A 765 9.42 -8.58 21.28
CA PHE A 765 9.78 -7.94 22.53
C PHE A 765 9.83 -6.42 22.41
N LYS A 766 9.59 -5.73 23.57
CA LYS A 766 9.69 -4.27 23.69
C LYS A 766 10.25 -3.90 25.05
N PHE A 767 11.18 -2.91 25.06
CA PHE A 767 11.85 -2.41 26.28
C PHE A 767 11.98 -0.89 26.33
#